data_e7fe725bdb4a80d699567fc35621ac52
#
_entry.id   e7fe725bdb4a80d699567fc35621ac52
#
_cell.length_a   1.000
_cell.length_b   1.000
_cell.length_c   1.000
_cell.angle_alpha   90.00
_cell.angle_beta   90.00
_cell.angle_gamma   90.00
#
_symmetry.space_group_name_H-M   'P 1'
#
loop_
_entity.id
_entity.type
_entity.pdbx_description
1 polymer ?
#
loop_
_entity_poly.entity_id
_entity_poly.type
_entity_poly.pdbx_seq_one_letter_code
_entity_poly.pdbx_strand_id
1 'polypeptide(L)'
;MVPKEMKLLNMLSNNDVTFFIPPYQRNYEWTDEQCEVFFDDIVKTHDRNVQGHASEHFFGSITFFQTETAFGQPDQLVLIDGQQRITTTMLFLVALRDILQDVKLKNYIDAKYLRNNNVSSDNDEYKIKLKQVETDWAVYKHIILGEEPAESEKNAAVYRNYQYFMNKLREYQKEVGDPASLIDKGLNRFSVISIELQPDKNEWENPQEIFESMNSLGKPLSLADLVRNYLLLGLDALTQDELYKKYWLHIEKTIPGQISNYIRDFMQWHTRSPFKKATEANYKELYRTFKGIFVGLQSRTILEQLAKYANIYRWILQGGETGSDEIDYELKDLQTLRVTTAYSFLMGLLAKWQDGTFDTHDMSEALDAFRIYCMRRRLMSITSAENKLFPVLVNRIDELAASTDKRQKMFEILASLESNARLPNDLELTRYLETANFYNYQYCKFVLALIEEKITKSRPNMSEKVLQIEHIMPQTLSEEWQKELGPDYDTIHQELVNTIGNLTLIRHNQELSNKSFAEKKKIYEGKAGLQIARDEITNQNKWDKNAILHRTQWMIHYLLQNVLPIPDAMRKANNFTIKAKRGLSFKELGLVGKTINFIYDESITAKVKTDKEVEFEGKRWRLTPLTRELCRRLDKASKSESYNGAQYWEYDGEKLYSLM
;
A
#
# COMPACT_ATOMS: atom_id res chain seq x y z
N MET A 1 20.56 -29.77 19.64
CA MET A 1 20.87 -29.20 18.27
C MET A 1 22.13 -29.88 17.75
N VAL A 2 22.02 -30.64 16.67
CA VAL A 2 23.12 -31.39 16.07
C VAL A 2 23.34 -30.93 14.62
N PRO A 3 24.31 -30.04 14.37
CA PRO A 3 24.66 -29.63 13.03
C PRO A 3 25.45 -30.73 12.31
N LYS A 4 25.09 -31.02 11.07
CA LYS A 4 25.78 -31.99 10.21
C LYS A 4 25.87 -31.46 8.80
N GLU A 5 27.09 -31.41 8.27
CA GLU A 5 27.30 -31.15 6.83
C GLU A 5 26.87 -32.34 6.02
N MET A 6 26.10 -32.10 4.95
CA MET A 6 25.70 -33.15 4.02
C MET A 6 25.39 -32.58 2.63
N LYS A 7 25.40 -33.45 1.60
CA LYS A 7 24.98 -33.08 0.26
C LYS A 7 23.45 -32.87 0.24
N LEU A 8 23.00 -31.79 -0.42
CA LEU A 8 21.59 -31.46 -0.55
C LEU A 8 20.79 -32.63 -1.16
N LEU A 9 21.24 -33.18 -2.24
CA LEU A 9 20.56 -34.31 -2.88
C LEU A 9 20.55 -35.61 -2.01
N ASN A 10 21.54 -35.81 -1.13
CA ASN A 10 21.49 -36.94 -0.19
C ASN A 10 20.36 -36.73 0.86
N MET A 11 20.16 -35.49 1.33
CA MET A 11 19.06 -35.19 2.23
C MET A 11 17.69 -35.45 1.56
N LEU A 12 17.55 -35.02 0.31
CA LEU A 12 16.31 -35.19 -0.48
C LEU A 12 16.05 -36.62 -0.93
N SER A 13 17.08 -37.48 -1.00
CA SER A 13 16.93 -38.84 -1.47
C SER A 13 16.42 -39.85 -0.43
N ASN A 14 16.26 -39.44 0.85
CA ASN A 14 15.74 -40.32 1.87
C ASN A 14 14.23 -40.59 1.64
N ASN A 15 13.87 -41.86 1.42
CA ASN A 15 12.49 -42.27 1.16
C ASN A 15 11.68 -42.60 2.41
N ASP A 16 12.34 -42.59 3.57
CA ASP A 16 11.70 -42.86 4.88
C ASP A 16 11.19 -41.58 5.55
N VAL A 17 11.38 -40.41 4.89
CA VAL A 17 10.94 -39.12 5.43
C VAL A 17 10.18 -38.28 4.40
N THR A 18 9.29 -37.44 4.89
CA THR A 18 8.62 -36.37 4.16
C THR A 18 8.98 -35.02 4.78
N PHE A 19 9.39 -34.06 3.96
CA PHE A 19 9.55 -32.68 4.42
C PHE A 19 8.20 -32.03 4.55
N PHE A 20 7.94 -31.45 5.69
CA PHE A 20 6.67 -30.81 6.00
C PHE A 20 6.89 -29.33 6.30
N ILE A 21 6.26 -28.46 5.50
CA ILE A 21 6.22 -27.03 5.78
C ILE A 21 4.95 -26.75 6.57
N PRO A 22 5.06 -26.44 7.87
CA PRO A 22 3.87 -26.27 8.70
C PRO A 22 3.10 -24.99 8.35
N PRO A 23 1.80 -24.90 8.68
CA PRO A 23 0.92 -23.80 8.29
C PRO A 23 1.32 -22.44 8.90
N TYR A 24 2.15 -22.39 9.91
CA TYR A 24 2.67 -21.16 10.44
C TYR A 24 3.85 -20.57 9.62
N GLN A 25 4.43 -21.34 8.69
CA GLN A 25 5.45 -20.84 7.79
C GLN A 25 4.84 -19.98 6.66
N ARG A 26 5.66 -19.10 6.08
CA ARG A 26 5.22 -18.30 4.94
C ARG A 26 5.08 -19.14 3.68
N ASN A 27 4.26 -18.67 2.76
CA ASN A 27 4.15 -19.19 1.42
C ASN A 27 5.49 -19.15 0.69
N TYR A 28 5.60 -19.85 -0.41
CA TYR A 28 6.76 -19.73 -1.27
C TYR A 28 6.82 -18.34 -1.94
N GLU A 29 7.91 -17.59 -1.69
CA GLU A 29 8.03 -16.18 -2.05
C GLU A 29 9.27 -15.84 -2.88
N TRP A 30 10.12 -16.80 -3.22
CA TRP A 30 11.23 -16.52 -4.11
C TRP A 30 10.73 -16.08 -5.47
N THR A 31 11.41 -15.08 -6.04
CA THR A 31 11.12 -14.53 -7.36
C THR A 31 12.12 -15.07 -8.37
N ASP A 32 11.95 -14.68 -9.63
CA ASP A 32 12.84 -14.99 -10.74
C ASP A 32 14.31 -14.66 -10.38
N GLU A 33 14.56 -13.56 -9.64
CA GLU A 33 15.91 -13.14 -9.24
C GLU A 33 16.62 -14.19 -8.37
N GLN A 34 15.93 -14.73 -7.35
CA GLN A 34 16.51 -15.78 -6.51
C GLN A 34 16.64 -17.10 -7.25
N CYS A 35 15.71 -17.40 -8.15
CA CYS A 35 15.77 -18.60 -9.01
C CYS A 35 16.90 -18.49 -10.03
N GLU A 36 17.18 -17.30 -10.55
CA GLU A 36 18.32 -17.04 -11.44
C GLU A 36 19.65 -17.29 -10.73
N VAL A 37 19.83 -16.71 -9.54
CA VAL A 37 21.03 -16.95 -8.72
C VAL A 37 21.23 -18.44 -8.46
N PHE A 38 20.17 -19.18 -8.11
CA PHE A 38 20.23 -20.62 -7.86
C PHE A 38 20.62 -21.40 -9.13
N PHE A 39 20.04 -21.08 -10.28
CA PHE A 39 20.34 -21.71 -11.55
C PHE A 39 21.79 -21.43 -11.99
N ASP A 40 22.23 -20.18 -11.89
CA ASP A 40 23.58 -19.76 -12.24
C ASP A 40 24.64 -20.43 -11.35
N ASP A 41 24.35 -20.59 -10.05
CA ASP A 41 25.24 -21.33 -9.15
C ASP A 41 25.35 -22.82 -9.51
N ILE A 42 24.25 -23.44 -9.99
CA ILE A 42 24.31 -24.82 -10.51
C ILE A 42 25.19 -24.90 -11.77
N VAL A 43 24.96 -24.00 -12.73
CA VAL A 43 25.73 -23.95 -13.98
C VAL A 43 27.22 -23.68 -13.72
N LYS A 44 27.53 -22.68 -12.91
CA LYS A 44 28.90 -22.31 -12.52
C LYS A 44 29.63 -23.46 -11.81
N THR A 45 28.93 -24.16 -10.93
CA THR A 45 29.49 -25.32 -10.23
C THR A 45 29.74 -26.48 -11.21
N HIS A 46 28.78 -26.73 -12.11
CA HIS A 46 28.90 -27.72 -13.18
C HIS A 46 30.10 -27.44 -14.06
N ASP A 47 30.24 -26.23 -14.59
CA ASP A 47 31.29 -25.86 -15.54
C ASP A 47 32.70 -26.04 -14.95
N ARG A 48 32.89 -25.61 -13.69
CA ARG A 48 34.13 -25.80 -12.95
C ARG A 48 34.47 -27.29 -12.79
N ASN A 49 33.49 -28.13 -12.46
CA ASN A 49 33.71 -29.56 -12.31
C ASN A 49 33.95 -30.29 -13.66
N VAL A 50 33.35 -29.77 -14.74
CA VAL A 50 33.65 -30.27 -16.12
C VAL A 50 35.09 -29.93 -16.51
N GLN A 51 35.58 -28.75 -16.13
CA GLN A 51 36.96 -28.30 -16.39
C GLN A 51 38.01 -28.99 -15.49
N GLY A 52 37.60 -29.90 -14.60
CA GLY A 52 38.49 -30.60 -13.69
C GLY A 52 38.87 -29.86 -12.42
N HIS A 53 38.20 -28.70 -12.14
CA HIS A 53 38.36 -27.96 -10.91
C HIS A 53 37.31 -28.44 -9.92
N ALA A 54 37.70 -29.21 -8.90
CA ALA A 54 36.79 -29.65 -7.85
C ALA A 54 36.12 -28.42 -7.20
N SER A 55 34.81 -28.28 -7.40
CA SER A 55 34.02 -27.17 -6.89
C SER A 55 32.83 -27.71 -6.15
N GLU A 56 32.60 -27.16 -4.96
CA GLU A 56 31.41 -27.37 -4.14
C GLU A 56 30.73 -26.03 -3.92
N HIS A 57 29.43 -26.07 -3.73
CA HIS A 57 28.63 -24.87 -3.42
C HIS A 57 27.91 -25.03 -2.08
N PHE A 58 28.16 -24.12 -1.16
CA PHE A 58 27.45 -24.09 0.11
C PHE A 58 26.11 -23.37 -0.05
N PHE A 59 25.00 -24.10 0.12
CA PHE A 59 23.66 -23.59 -0.14
C PHE A 59 22.94 -23.07 1.13
N GLY A 60 23.61 -23.09 2.27
CA GLY A 60 23.08 -22.60 3.53
C GLY A 60 22.67 -23.69 4.51
N SER A 61 21.88 -23.34 5.53
CA SER A 61 21.40 -24.28 6.56
C SER A 61 19.95 -24.70 6.28
N ILE A 62 19.60 -25.91 6.73
CA ILE A 62 18.24 -26.43 6.78
C ILE A 62 18.00 -26.91 8.21
N THR A 63 17.02 -26.31 8.88
CA THR A 63 16.69 -26.59 10.28
C THR A 63 15.32 -27.23 10.37
N PHE A 64 15.22 -28.32 11.10
CA PHE A 64 13.98 -29.07 11.27
C PHE A 64 13.99 -29.82 12.61
N PHE A 65 12.85 -30.33 12.99
CA PHE A 65 12.72 -31.40 13.97
C PHE A 65 11.93 -32.56 13.33
N GLN A 66 12.17 -33.77 13.83
CA GLN A 66 11.51 -34.97 13.34
C GLN A 66 10.33 -35.32 14.23
N THR A 67 9.21 -35.65 13.61
CA THR A 67 8.04 -36.25 14.28
C THR A 67 7.80 -37.63 13.73
N GLU A 68 7.59 -38.58 14.65
CA GLU A 68 7.21 -39.95 14.27
C GLU A 68 5.76 -39.97 13.76
N THR A 69 5.53 -40.79 12.76
CA THR A 69 4.19 -40.99 12.17
C THR A 69 3.71 -42.42 12.41
N ALA A 70 2.49 -42.72 11.96
CA ALA A 70 1.93 -44.06 12.07
C ALA A 70 2.72 -45.09 11.25
N PHE A 71 2.72 -46.32 11.67
CA PHE A 71 3.38 -47.41 10.97
C PHE A 71 2.99 -47.49 9.50
N GLY A 72 3.98 -47.55 8.62
CA GLY A 72 3.77 -47.59 7.16
C GLY A 72 3.67 -46.22 6.50
N GLN A 73 3.89 -45.14 7.24
CA GLN A 73 4.03 -43.78 6.74
C GLN A 73 5.46 -43.27 6.96
N PRO A 74 5.98 -42.39 6.09
CA PRO A 74 7.29 -41.76 6.31
C PRO A 74 7.24 -40.82 7.50
N ASP A 75 8.32 -40.74 8.25
CA ASP A 75 8.46 -39.74 9.30
C ASP A 75 8.45 -38.32 8.72
N GLN A 76 7.96 -37.37 9.51
CA GLN A 76 7.92 -35.98 9.04
C GLN A 76 9.11 -35.18 9.58
N LEU A 77 9.84 -34.56 8.65
CA LEU A 77 10.82 -33.52 8.95
C LEU A 77 10.10 -32.15 8.90
N VAL A 78 9.71 -31.64 10.05
CA VAL A 78 9.00 -30.36 10.18
C VAL A 78 10.02 -29.23 10.05
N LEU A 79 9.94 -28.50 8.95
CA LEU A 79 10.91 -27.46 8.60
C LEU A 79 10.72 -26.22 9.48
N ILE A 80 11.81 -25.75 10.07
CA ILE A 80 11.89 -24.49 10.83
C ILE A 80 12.54 -23.39 9.97
N ASP A 81 13.60 -23.75 9.22
CA ASP A 81 14.25 -22.87 8.24
C ASP A 81 14.70 -23.67 7.03
N GLY A 82 14.87 -23.00 5.88
CA GLY A 82 15.32 -23.60 4.62
C GLY A 82 14.19 -24.02 3.67
N GLN A 83 12.92 -23.77 3.99
CA GLN A 83 11.76 -24.13 3.18
C GLN A 83 11.82 -23.58 1.75
N GLN A 84 12.25 -22.34 1.56
CA GLN A 84 12.37 -21.72 0.24
C GLN A 84 13.42 -22.45 -0.61
N ARG A 85 14.56 -22.81 0.00
CA ARG A 85 15.65 -23.56 -0.66
C ARG A 85 15.20 -24.94 -1.11
N ILE A 86 14.53 -25.69 -0.22
CA ILE A 86 14.00 -27.01 -0.55
C ILE A 86 12.95 -26.91 -1.66
N THR A 87 12.00 -25.99 -1.54
CA THR A 87 10.95 -25.78 -2.57
C THR A 87 11.57 -25.46 -3.91
N THR A 88 12.52 -24.51 -3.98
CA THR A 88 13.20 -24.15 -5.23
C THR A 88 13.95 -25.32 -5.84
N THR A 89 14.64 -26.10 -5.02
CA THR A 89 15.34 -27.32 -5.49
C THR A 89 14.36 -28.34 -6.08
N MET A 90 13.21 -28.53 -5.43
CA MET A 90 12.18 -29.44 -5.95
C MET A 90 11.57 -28.94 -7.27
N LEU A 91 11.31 -27.62 -7.38
CA LEU A 91 10.80 -27.01 -8.62
C LEU A 91 11.81 -27.15 -9.78
N PHE A 92 13.11 -27.01 -9.52
CA PHE A 92 14.14 -27.25 -10.49
C PHE A 92 14.20 -28.74 -10.93
N LEU A 93 14.13 -29.66 -9.96
CA LEU A 93 14.16 -31.10 -10.24
C LEU A 93 12.94 -31.57 -11.04
N VAL A 94 11.74 -31.07 -10.75
CA VAL A 94 10.57 -31.42 -11.53
C VAL A 94 10.58 -30.79 -12.92
N ALA A 95 11.06 -29.55 -13.06
CA ALA A 95 11.23 -28.92 -14.36
C ALA A 95 12.26 -29.69 -15.23
N LEU A 96 13.35 -30.14 -14.62
CA LEU A 96 14.32 -30.96 -15.30
C LEU A 96 13.75 -32.34 -15.71
N ARG A 97 13.03 -33.03 -14.81
CA ARG A 97 12.29 -34.25 -15.12
C ARG A 97 11.42 -34.07 -16.38
N ASP A 98 10.69 -32.99 -16.44
CA ASP A 98 9.67 -32.77 -17.47
C ASP A 98 10.29 -32.46 -18.86
N ILE A 99 11.50 -31.88 -18.92
CA ILE A 99 12.18 -31.61 -20.19
C ILE A 99 12.97 -32.80 -20.73
N LEU A 100 13.48 -33.68 -19.89
CA LEU A 100 14.29 -34.82 -20.33
C LEU A 100 13.53 -35.71 -21.30
N GLN A 101 14.23 -36.37 -22.23
CA GLN A 101 13.61 -37.36 -23.12
C GLN A 101 13.81 -38.80 -22.61
N ASP A 102 14.86 -39.04 -21.83
CA ASP A 102 15.17 -40.36 -21.27
C ASP A 102 14.18 -40.72 -20.15
N VAL A 103 13.29 -41.66 -20.46
CA VAL A 103 12.23 -42.16 -19.53
C VAL A 103 12.85 -42.79 -18.27
N LYS A 104 14.02 -43.43 -18.37
CA LYS A 104 14.66 -44.02 -17.18
C LYS A 104 15.15 -42.96 -16.22
N LEU A 105 15.71 -41.89 -16.77
CA LEU A 105 16.21 -40.77 -15.96
C LEU A 105 15.07 -39.96 -15.36
N LYS A 106 13.95 -39.74 -16.10
CA LYS A 106 12.71 -39.17 -15.56
C LYS A 106 12.24 -39.94 -14.34
N ASN A 107 12.07 -41.25 -14.50
CA ASN A 107 11.59 -42.12 -13.42
C ASN A 107 12.56 -42.17 -12.23
N TYR A 108 13.87 -42.08 -12.50
CA TYR A 108 14.87 -42.01 -11.43
C TYR A 108 14.74 -40.70 -10.61
N ILE A 109 14.61 -39.54 -11.26
CA ILE A 109 14.39 -38.26 -10.56
C ILE A 109 13.13 -38.29 -9.76
N ASP A 110 12.04 -38.73 -10.36
CA ASP A 110 10.72 -38.79 -9.71
C ASP A 110 10.76 -39.68 -8.46
N ALA A 111 11.25 -40.92 -8.59
CA ALA A 111 11.29 -41.90 -7.52
C ALA A 111 12.30 -41.57 -6.41
N LYS A 112 13.40 -40.90 -6.75
CA LYS A 112 14.45 -40.62 -5.77
C LYS A 112 14.28 -39.31 -5.04
N TYR A 113 13.76 -38.26 -5.72
CA TYR A 113 13.78 -36.91 -5.17
C TYR A 113 12.39 -36.28 -5.01
N LEU A 114 11.38 -36.71 -5.79
CA LEU A 114 10.09 -36.05 -5.81
C LEU A 114 9.00 -36.83 -5.09
N ARG A 115 9.06 -38.16 -5.11
CA ARG A 115 8.04 -39.03 -4.50
C ARG A 115 8.64 -40.07 -3.56
N ASN A 116 7.83 -40.47 -2.58
CA ASN A 116 8.09 -41.60 -1.70
C ASN A 116 7.33 -42.83 -2.23
N ASN A 117 8.07 -43.80 -2.77
CA ASN A 117 7.45 -44.98 -3.39
C ASN A 117 7.11 -46.10 -2.39
N ASN A 118 7.61 -46.05 -1.15
CA ASN A 118 7.45 -47.10 -0.13
C ASN A 118 6.30 -46.84 0.83
N VAL A 119 5.36 -45.91 0.49
CA VAL A 119 4.27 -45.50 1.33
C VAL A 119 3.04 -46.37 1.09
N SER A 120 2.47 -46.96 2.14
CA SER A 120 1.24 -47.77 2.08
C SER A 120 -0.04 -46.92 2.02
N SER A 121 0.06 -45.60 2.19
CA SER A 121 -1.08 -44.68 2.18
C SER A 121 -1.41 -44.19 0.77
N ASP A 122 -2.69 -44.03 0.45
CA ASP A 122 -3.13 -43.37 -0.80
C ASP A 122 -3.15 -41.85 -0.71
N ASN A 123 -2.83 -41.28 0.45
CA ASN A 123 -2.76 -39.85 0.62
C ASN A 123 -1.52 -39.27 -0.06
N ASP A 124 -1.71 -38.33 -0.98
CA ASP A 124 -0.64 -37.62 -1.70
C ASP A 124 0.32 -36.87 -0.77
N GLU A 125 -0.13 -36.46 0.41
CA GLU A 125 0.72 -35.77 1.41
C GLU A 125 1.90 -36.63 1.88
N TYR A 126 1.76 -37.95 1.85
CA TYR A 126 2.83 -38.89 2.19
C TYR A 126 3.60 -39.40 0.96
N LYS A 127 2.93 -39.41 -0.22
CA LYS A 127 3.54 -39.84 -1.47
C LYS A 127 4.48 -38.78 -2.08
N ILE A 128 4.25 -37.51 -1.81
CA ILE A 128 5.09 -36.40 -2.28
C ILE A 128 6.10 -36.03 -1.18
N LYS A 129 7.39 -35.92 -1.53
CA LYS A 129 8.45 -35.71 -0.55
C LYS A 129 8.43 -34.37 0.17
N LEU A 130 7.74 -33.37 -0.37
CA LEU A 130 7.59 -32.05 0.26
C LEU A 130 6.11 -31.67 0.31
N LYS A 131 5.57 -31.60 1.51
CA LYS A 131 4.25 -31.02 1.76
C LYS A 131 4.40 -29.49 1.94
N GLN A 132 3.78 -28.75 1.04
CA GLN A 132 3.73 -27.28 1.09
C GLN A 132 2.63 -26.79 2.06
N VAL A 133 2.70 -25.48 2.39
CA VAL A 133 1.58 -24.79 3.06
C VAL A 133 0.30 -24.88 2.22
N GLU A 134 -0.85 -24.79 2.86
CA GLU A 134 -2.16 -25.06 2.23
C GLU A 134 -2.43 -24.24 0.96
N THR A 135 -1.99 -22.97 0.95
CA THR A 135 -2.18 -22.06 -0.19
C THR A 135 -1.36 -22.44 -1.42
N ASP A 136 -0.18 -23.06 -1.23
CA ASP A 136 0.72 -23.47 -2.31
C ASP A 136 0.52 -24.95 -2.68
N TRP A 137 -0.10 -25.73 -1.81
CA TRP A 137 -0.19 -27.18 -1.91
C TRP A 137 -0.87 -27.67 -3.18
N ALA A 138 -2.02 -27.12 -3.52
CA ALA A 138 -2.78 -27.56 -4.69
C ALA A 138 -1.96 -27.40 -5.97
N VAL A 139 -1.39 -26.22 -6.18
CA VAL A 139 -0.56 -25.92 -7.35
C VAL A 139 0.71 -26.78 -7.39
N TYR A 140 1.41 -26.88 -6.25
CA TYR A 140 2.61 -27.69 -6.15
C TYR A 140 2.36 -29.16 -6.43
N LYS A 141 1.25 -29.69 -5.92
CA LYS A 141 0.83 -31.08 -6.16
C LYS A 141 0.57 -31.34 -7.65
N HIS A 142 -0.19 -30.48 -8.33
CA HIS A 142 -0.42 -30.59 -9.77
C HIS A 142 0.90 -30.63 -10.56
N ILE A 143 1.86 -29.76 -10.23
CA ILE A 143 3.18 -29.73 -10.88
C ILE A 143 3.94 -31.05 -10.65
N ILE A 144 3.98 -31.57 -9.42
CA ILE A 144 4.67 -32.83 -9.11
C ILE A 144 4.04 -34.02 -9.83
N LEU A 145 2.70 -34.05 -9.89
CA LEU A 145 1.94 -35.12 -10.54
C LEU A 145 1.95 -35.02 -12.09
N GLY A 146 2.41 -33.89 -12.65
CA GLY A 146 2.36 -33.62 -14.09
C GLY A 146 0.97 -33.26 -14.60
N GLU A 147 0.13 -32.74 -13.73
CA GLU A 147 -1.21 -32.25 -14.02
C GLU A 147 -1.19 -30.75 -14.33
N GLU A 148 -2.09 -30.29 -15.20
CA GLU A 148 -2.17 -28.87 -15.54
C GLU A 148 -2.91 -28.09 -14.42
N PRO A 149 -2.30 -27.08 -13.77
CA PRO A 149 -2.97 -26.25 -12.80
C PRO A 149 -4.08 -25.41 -13.42
N ALA A 150 -5.12 -25.06 -12.63
CA ALA A 150 -6.19 -24.17 -13.06
C ALA A 150 -5.63 -22.77 -13.41
N GLU A 151 -6.35 -22.01 -14.27
CA GLU A 151 -5.89 -20.65 -14.67
C GLU A 151 -5.69 -19.69 -13.48
N SER A 152 -6.53 -19.81 -12.45
CA SER A 152 -6.39 -19.03 -11.22
C SER A 152 -5.12 -19.35 -10.42
N GLU A 153 -4.59 -20.55 -10.58
CA GLU A 153 -3.41 -21.06 -9.88
C GLU A 153 -2.11 -20.67 -10.58
N LYS A 154 -2.13 -20.36 -11.87
CA LYS A 154 -0.95 -20.00 -12.67
C LYS A 154 -0.25 -18.71 -12.20
N ASN A 155 -0.92 -17.90 -11.42
CA ASN A 155 -0.35 -16.72 -10.78
C ASN A 155 0.46 -17.02 -9.50
N ALA A 156 0.42 -18.25 -8.98
CA ALA A 156 1.20 -18.63 -7.80
C ALA A 156 2.71 -18.59 -8.07
N ALA A 157 3.51 -18.17 -7.08
CA ALA A 157 4.97 -18.13 -7.21
C ALA A 157 5.56 -19.51 -7.52
N VAL A 158 5.00 -20.56 -6.96
CA VAL A 158 5.37 -21.96 -7.22
C VAL A 158 5.29 -22.28 -8.72
N TYR A 159 4.18 -21.91 -9.40
CA TYR A 159 4.00 -22.17 -10.83
C TYR A 159 4.90 -21.29 -11.69
N ARG A 160 5.00 -20.00 -11.38
CA ARG A 160 5.87 -19.07 -12.13
C ARG A 160 7.32 -19.55 -12.13
N ASN A 161 7.82 -19.96 -10.96
CA ASN A 161 9.22 -20.40 -10.84
C ASN A 161 9.45 -21.79 -11.45
N TYR A 162 8.46 -22.67 -11.44
CA TYR A 162 8.52 -23.91 -12.24
C TYR A 162 8.64 -23.57 -13.73
N GLN A 163 7.83 -22.68 -14.27
CA GLN A 163 7.91 -22.23 -15.67
C GLN A 163 9.23 -21.52 -15.98
N TYR A 164 9.75 -20.73 -15.03
CA TYR A 164 11.07 -20.11 -15.14
C TYR A 164 12.15 -21.17 -15.36
N PHE A 165 12.20 -22.21 -14.54
CA PHE A 165 13.16 -23.29 -14.71
C PHE A 165 12.96 -24.09 -16.00
N MET A 166 11.72 -24.35 -16.39
CA MET A 166 11.41 -24.97 -17.69
C MET A 166 12.00 -24.19 -18.85
N ASN A 167 11.92 -22.89 -18.84
CA ASN A 167 12.45 -22.03 -19.89
C ASN A 167 13.98 -22.01 -19.86
N LYS A 168 14.60 -21.78 -18.71
CA LYS A 168 16.08 -21.77 -18.55
C LYS A 168 16.73 -23.10 -18.94
N LEU A 169 16.12 -24.19 -18.57
CA LEU A 169 16.63 -25.53 -18.95
C LEU A 169 16.47 -25.80 -20.45
N ARG A 170 15.40 -25.31 -21.10
CA ARG A 170 15.26 -25.39 -22.57
C ARG A 170 16.30 -24.51 -23.30
N GLU A 171 16.58 -23.34 -22.78
CA GLU A 171 17.65 -22.46 -23.27
C GLU A 171 19.01 -23.17 -23.15
N TYR A 172 19.33 -23.69 -21.96
CA TYR A 172 20.56 -24.44 -21.70
C TYR A 172 20.70 -25.64 -22.65
N GLN A 173 19.63 -26.40 -22.89
CA GLN A 173 19.61 -27.53 -23.80
C GLN A 173 19.95 -27.17 -25.25
N LYS A 174 19.49 -25.99 -25.69
CA LYS A 174 19.76 -25.50 -27.06
C LYS A 174 21.17 -24.95 -27.24
N GLU A 175 21.70 -24.27 -26.22
CA GLU A 175 22.90 -23.47 -26.32
C GLU A 175 24.15 -24.22 -25.83
N VAL A 176 24.02 -25.06 -24.81
CA VAL A 176 25.17 -25.67 -24.10
C VAL A 176 25.22 -27.17 -24.23
N GLY A 177 24.10 -27.88 -23.97
CA GLY A 177 24.09 -29.34 -24.05
C GLY A 177 23.05 -30.04 -23.18
N ASP A 178 23.29 -31.28 -22.80
CA ASP A 178 22.34 -32.10 -22.04
C ASP A 178 22.16 -31.55 -20.62
N PRO A 179 20.95 -31.08 -20.26
CA PRO A 179 20.66 -30.54 -18.93
C PRO A 179 20.74 -31.59 -17.81
N ALA A 180 20.72 -32.88 -18.12
CA ALA A 180 20.91 -33.94 -17.12
C ALA A 180 22.28 -33.87 -16.43
N SER A 181 23.29 -33.35 -17.11
CA SER A 181 24.64 -33.17 -16.54
C SER A 181 24.66 -32.18 -15.36
N LEU A 182 23.69 -31.26 -15.31
CA LEU A 182 23.53 -30.28 -14.22
C LEU A 182 23.23 -30.95 -12.88
N ILE A 183 22.64 -32.16 -12.87
CA ILE A 183 22.46 -32.91 -11.61
C ILE A 183 23.81 -33.39 -11.10
N ASP A 184 24.55 -34.16 -11.88
CA ASP A 184 25.73 -34.89 -11.38
C ASP A 184 26.89 -33.94 -11.05
N LYS A 185 27.23 -33.04 -11.96
CA LYS A 185 28.37 -32.13 -11.83
C LYS A 185 28.02 -30.76 -11.22
N GLY A 186 26.75 -30.41 -11.17
CA GLY A 186 26.25 -29.16 -10.59
C GLY A 186 25.58 -29.39 -9.25
N LEU A 187 24.28 -29.71 -9.24
CA LEU A 187 23.46 -29.74 -8.03
C LEU A 187 23.92 -30.80 -6.99
N ASN A 188 24.47 -31.91 -7.42
CA ASN A 188 25.03 -32.93 -6.50
C ASN A 188 26.28 -32.45 -5.74
N ARG A 189 26.84 -31.30 -6.12
CA ARG A 189 27.94 -30.63 -5.43
C ARG A 189 27.48 -29.61 -4.40
N PHE A 190 26.17 -29.39 -4.29
CA PHE A 190 25.61 -28.50 -3.28
C PHE A 190 25.64 -29.17 -1.92
N SER A 191 26.19 -28.46 -0.93
CA SER A 191 26.21 -28.87 0.47
C SER A 191 25.35 -27.96 1.32
N VAL A 192 24.77 -28.54 2.37
CA VAL A 192 23.95 -27.84 3.38
C VAL A 192 24.43 -28.21 4.77
N ILE A 193 24.22 -27.31 5.73
CA ILE A 193 24.29 -27.66 7.14
C ILE A 193 22.87 -28.06 7.58
N SER A 194 22.67 -29.34 7.78
CA SER A 194 21.45 -29.91 8.37
C SER A 194 21.51 -29.74 9.89
N ILE A 195 20.49 -29.08 10.47
CA ILE A 195 20.38 -28.83 11.90
C ILE A 195 19.10 -29.48 12.39
N GLU A 196 19.25 -30.59 13.11
CA GLU A 196 18.14 -31.29 13.75
C GLU A 196 17.94 -30.75 15.17
N LEU A 197 16.72 -30.31 15.47
CA LEU A 197 16.30 -29.93 16.81
C LEU A 197 15.68 -31.13 17.52
N GLN A 198 15.88 -31.22 18.80
CA GLN A 198 15.31 -32.26 19.67
C GLN A 198 14.56 -31.62 20.84
N PRO A 199 13.45 -30.93 20.60
CA PRO A 199 12.74 -30.15 21.62
C PRO A 199 12.26 -31.03 22.81
N ASP A 200 11.89 -32.28 22.53
CA ASP A 200 11.46 -33.23 23.54
C ASP A 200 12.55 -33.67 24.51
N LYS A 201 13.82 -33.52 24.08
CA LYS A 201 15.00 -33.88 24.92
C LYS A 201 15.67 -32.70 25.58
N ASN A 202 15.49 -31.52 25.00
CA ASN A 202 16.19 -30.30 25.41
C ASN A 202 15.23 -29.10 25.44
N GLU A 203 14.75 -28.69 26.60
CA GLU A 203 13.82 -27.56 26.76
C GLU A 203 14.33 -26.24 26.17
N TRP A 204 15.66 -26.04 26.08
CA TRP A 204 16.28 -24.86 25.47
C TRP A 204 16.27 -24.88 23.93
N GLU A 205 15.94 -26.01 23.30
CA GLU A 205 15.75 -26.12 21.86
C GLU A 205 14.30 -25.75 21.44
N ASN A 206 13.80 -24.64 22.00
CA ASN A 206 12.48 -24.14 21.66
C ASN A 206 12.42 -23.75 20.16
N PRO A 207 11.62 -24.43 19.33
CA PRO A 207 11.55 -24.15 17.91
C PRO A 207 11.18 -22.70 17.57
N GLN A 208 10.39 -22.03 18.42
CA GLN A 208 9.98 -20.64 18.23
C GLN A 208 11.16 -19.68 18.42
N GLU A 209 11.94 -19.82 19.48
CA GLU A 209 13.10 -18.96 19.75
C GLU A 209 14.18 -19.14 18.68
N ILE A 210 14.37 -20.39 18.25
CA ILE A 210 15.31 -20.74 17.18
C ILE A 210 14.84 -20.14 15.85
N PHE A 211 13.56 -20.27 15.51
CA PHE A 211 12.97 -19.65 14.32
C PHE A 211 13.15 -18.13 14.32
N GLU A 212 12.84 -17.45 15.43
CA GLU A 212 13.01 -16.00 15.57
C GLU A 212 14.48 -15.58 15.39
N SER A 213 15.43 -16.38 15.88
CA SER A 213 16.87 -16.09 15.80
C SER A 213 17.43 -16.31 14.39
N MET A 214 17.09 -17.42 13.75
CA MET A 214 17.61 -17.81 12.43
C MET A 214 17.10 -16.92 11.30
N ASN A 215 15.83 -16.54 11.33
CA ASN A 215 15.24 -15.64 10.33
C ASN A 215 15.80 -14.20 10.39
N SER A 216 16.72 -13.91 11.31
CA SER A 216 17.43 -12.62 11.33
C SER A 216 18.50 -12.48 10.22
N LEU A 217 18.87 -13.56 9.55
CA LEU A 217 19.95 -13.63 8.55
C LEU A 217 19.46 -13.70 7.10
N GLY A 218 18.14 -13.90 6.86
CA GLY A 218 17.53 -14.02 5.52
C GLY A 218 16.63 -12.84 5.16
N LYS A 219 15.71 -13.03 4.20
CA LYS A 219 14.63 -12.05 3.91
C LYS A 219 13.81 -11.85 5.17
N PRO A 220 13.72 -10.62 5.72
CA PRO A 220 13.02 -10.37 6.96
C PRO A 220 11.58 -10.86 6.94
N LEU A 221 11.12 -11.46 8.04
CA LEU A 221 9.74 -11.83 8.22
C LEU A 221 8.87 -10.59 8.38
N SER A 222 7.69 -10.60 7.76
CA SER A 222 6.69 -9.56 7.98
C SER A 222 6.11 -9.65 9.41
N LEU A 223 5.44 -8.59 9.86
CA LEU A 223 4.72 -8.63 11.14
C LEU A 223 3.65 -9.74 11.14
N ALA A 224 3.00 -9.96 10.00
CA ALA A 224 2.02 -11.03 9.82
C ALA A 224 2.63 -12.42 10.06
N ASP A 225 3.81 -12.68 9.48
CA ASP A 225 4.51 -13.97 9.65
C ASP A 225 4.91 -14.21 11.11
N LEU A 226 5.46 -13.17 11.75
CA LEU A 226 5.88 -13.25 13.15
C LEU A 226 4.69 -13.52 14.09
N VAL A 227 3.55 -12.87 13.87
CA VAL A 227 2.35 -13.05 14.68
C VAL A 227 1.71 -14.41 14.40
N ARG A 228 1.61 -14.85 13.14
CA ARG A 228 1.13 -16.19 12.79
C ARG A 228 1.94 -17.28 13.49
N ASN A 229 3.26 -17.16 13.41
CA ASN A 229 4.16 -18.08 14.10
C ASN A 229 3.90 -18.12 15.61
N TYR A 230 3.87 -16.96 16.26
CA TYR A 230 3.61 -16.86 17.69
C TYR A 230 2.31 -17.53 18.12
N LEU A 231 1.26 -17.39 17.32
CA LEU A 231 -0.07 -17.92 17.65
C LEU A 231 -0.23 -19.41 17.37
N LEU A 232 0.55 -19.98 16.45
CA LEU A 232 0.36 -21.36 16.00
C LEU A 232 1.51 -22.30 16.38
N LEU A 233 2.75 -21.83 16.46
CA LEU A 233 3.90 -22.65 16.81
C LEU A 233 3.80 -23.09 18.28
N GLY A 234 4.12 -24.35 18.53
CA GLY A 234 4.03 -24.95 19.89
C GLY A 234 2.68 -25.57 20.25
N LEU A 235 1.69 -25.46 19.35
CA LEU A 235 0.43 -26.20 19.47
C LEU A 235 0.61 -27.61 18.88
N ASP A 236 -0.20 -28.57 19.34
CA ASP A 236 -0.26 -29.87 18.67
C ASP A 236 -0.78 -29.75 17.22
N ALA A 237 -0.39 -30.67 16.37
CA ALA A 237 -0.64 -30.60 14.93
C ALA A 237 -2.12 -30.45 14.54
N LEU A 238 -3.03 -31.10 15.29
CA LEU A 238 -4.48 -31.04 15.01
C LEU A 238 -5.03 -29.66 15.38
N THR A 239 -4.69 -29.15 16.54
CA THR A 239 -5.09 -27.80 17.00
C THR A 239 -4.49 -26.72 16.10
N GLN A 240 -3.24 -26.88 15.68
CA GLN A 240 -2.56 -25.94 14.75
C GLN A 240 -3.28 -25.86 13.41
N ASP A 241 -3.60 -27.02 12.82
CA ASP A 241 -4.31 -27.08 11.52
C ASP A 241 -5.74 -26.52 11.64
N GLU A 242 -6.47 -26.87 12.71
CA GLU A 242 -7.81 -26.33 12.97
C GLU A 242 -7.78 -24.79 13.07
N LEU A 243 -6.92 -24.23 13.91
CA LEU A 243 -6.86 -22.79 14.14
C LEU A 243 -6.38 -22.04 12.90
N TYR A 244 -5.42 -22.60 12.17
CA TYR A 244 -4.98 -22.03 10.91
C TYR A 244 -6.11 -21.97 9.90
N LYS A 245 -6.77 -23.10 9.58
CA LYS A 245 -7.84 -23.18 8.58
C LYS A 245 -9.05 -22.33 8.94
N LYS A 246 -9.45 -22.35 10.20
CA LYS A 246 -10.66 -21.67 10.67
C LYS A 246 -10.49 -20.14 10.77
N TYR A 247 -9.33 -19.67 11.22
CA TYR A 247 -9.14 -18.25 11.53
C TYR A 247 -8.06 -17.58 10.66
N TRP A 248 -6.84 -18.10 10.65
CA TRP A 248 -5.75 -17.39 9.98
C TRP A 248 -5.89 -17.38 8.46
N LEU A 249 -6.21 -18.51 7.86
CA LEU A 249 -6.48 -18.61 6.43
C LEU A 249 -7.67 -17.72 6.01
N HIS A 250 -8.68 -17.58 6.89
CA HIS A 250 -9.77 -16.63 6.67
C HIS A 250 -9.24 -15.20 6.61
N ILE A 251 -8.36 -14.79 7.54
CA ILE A 251 -7.74 -13.47 7.54
C ILE A 251 -6.95 -13.25 6.24
N GLU A 252 -6.13 -14.22 5.84
CA GLU A 252 -5.33 -14.14 4.59
C GLU A 252 -6.20 -13.93 3.34
N LYS A 253 -7.32 -14.62 3.26
CA LYS A 253 -8.29 -14.51 2.15
C LYS A 253 -9.09 -13.20 2.20
N THR A 254 -9.39 -12.72 3.39
CA THR A 254 -10.23 -11.53 3.60
C THR A 254 -9.49 -10.22 3.30
N ILE A 255 -8.21 -10.12 3.69
CA ILE A 255 -7.39 -8.90 3.56
C ILE A 255 -6.01 -9.20 2.97
N PRO A 256 -5.93 -9.77 1.76
CA PRO A 256 -4.67 -10.18 1.15
C PRO A 256 -3.67 -9.01 1.04
N GLY A 257 -2.43 -9.26 1.44
CA GLY A 257 -1.34 -8.28 1.38
C GLY A 257 -1.43 -7.13 2.40
N GLN A 258 -2.46 -7.09 3.28
CA GLN A 258 -2.66 -6.01 4.25
C GLN A 258 -2.53 -6.45 5.71
N ILE A 259 -2.21 -7.71 5.98
CA ILE A 259 -2.28 -8.30 7.32
C ILE A 259 -1.36 -7.57 8.31
N SER A 260 -0.13 -7.21 7.92
CA SER A 260 0.79 -6.49 8.80
C SER A 260 0.28 -5.09 9.20
N ASN A 261 -0.34 -4.36 8.26
CA ASN A 261 -0.98 -3.08 8.55
C ASN A 261 -2.22 -3.27 9.43
N TYR A 262 -3.02 -4.28 9.12
CA TYR A 262 -4.18 -4.66 9.91
C TYR A 262 -3.82 -4.99 11.38
N ILE A 263 -2.80 -5.81 11.61
CA ILE A 263 -2.36 -6.17 12.97
C ILE A 263 -1.94 -4.89 13.73
N ARG A 264 -1.20 -3.99 13.10
CA ARG A 264 -0.82 -2.71 13.70
C ARG A 264 -2.05 -1.86 14.06
N ASP A 265 -3.04 -1.77 13.16
CA ASP A 265 -4.27 -0.99 13.38
C ASP A 265 -5.16 -1.64 14.44
N PHE A 266 -5.19 -2.98 14.49
CA PHE A 266 -5.87 -3.73 15.53
C PHE A 266 -5.25 -3.51 16.92
N MET A 267 -3.92 -3.57 17.02
CA MET A 267 -3.20 -3.23 18.26
C MET A 267 -3.53 -1.81 18.70
N GLN A 268 -3.52 -0.85 17.77
CA GLN A 268 -3.82 0.56 18.04
C GLN A 268 -5.26 0.75 18.52
N TRP A 269 -6.22 0.05 17.92
CA TRP A 269 -7.58 0.00 18.40
C TRP A 269 -7.68 -0.63 19.81
N HIS A 270 -7.08 -1.77 20.00
CA HIS A 270 -7.15 -2.56 21.24
C HIS A 270 -6.53 -1.82 22.43
N THR A 271 -5.36 -1.22 22.25
CA THR A 271 -4.61 -0.53 23.32
C THR A 271 -4.93 0.96 23.44
N ARG A 272 -5.65 1.51 22.46
CA ARG A 272 -5.91 2.96 22.33
C ARG A 272 -4.65 3.81 22.29
N SER A 273 -3.55 3.24 21.84
CA SER A 273 -2.23 3.87 21.77
C SER A 273 -1.71 3.95 20.33
N PRO A 274 -1.01 5.01 19.95
CA PRO A 274 -0.52 5.16 18.58
C PRO A 274 0.68 4.27 18.31
N PHE A 275 0.69 3.60 17.15
CA PHE A 275 1.83 2.84 16.64
C PHE A 275 2.34 3.41 15.33
N LYS A 276 3.65 3.27 15.08
CA LYS A 276 4.24 3.60 13.78
C LYS A 276 3.68 2.69 12.69
N LYS A 277 3.67 3.17 11.44
CA LYS A 277 3.28 2.35 10.30
C LYS A 277 4.11 1.06 10.26
N ALA A 278 3.47 -0.08 10.01
CA ALA A 278 4.15 -1.36 9.88
C ALA A 278 5.07 -1.35 8.65
N THR A 279 6.37 -1.44 8.89
CA THR A 279 7.44 -1.47 7.90
C THR A 279 8.49 -2.48 8.31
N GLU A 280 9.28 -2.94 7.39
CA GLU A 280 10.36 -3.89 7.64
C GLU A 280 11.28 -3.46 8.80
N ALA A 281 11.57 -2.15 8.89
CA ALA A 281 12.43 -1.59 9.92
C ALA A 281 11.89 -1.73 11.36
N ASN A 282 10.55 -1.88 11.53
CA ASN A 282 9.93 -1.93 12.86
C ASN A 282 9.07 -3.19 13.12
N TYR A 283 9.04 -4.16 12.23
CA TYR A 283 8.25 -5.39 12.44
C TYR A 283 8.62 -6.10 13.74
N LYS A 284 9.90 -6.19 14.10
CA LYS A 284 10.34 -6.82 15.35
C LYS A 284 9.86 -6.05 16.59
N GLU A 285 9.85 -4.70 16.55
CA GLU A 285 9.35 -3.86 17.63
C GLU A 285 7.85 -4.07 17.84
N LEU A 286 7.08 -4.01 16.75
CA LEU A 286 5.62 -4.22 16.75
C LEU A 286 5.26 -5.63 17.22
N TYR A 287 6.03 -6.63 16.82
CA TYR A 287 5.83 -8.01 17.25
C TYR A 287 6.07 -8.20 18.77
N ARG A 288 7.15 -7.61 19.30
CA ARG A 288 7.39 -7.66 20.77
C ARG A 288 6.24 -6.99 21.53
N THR A 289 5.74 -5.87 20.99
CA THR A 289 4.59 -5.17 21.57
C THR A 289 3.34 -6.05 21.50
N PHE A 290 3.09 -6.73 20.38
CA PHE A 290 1.98 -7.66 20.22
C PHE A 290 2.03 -8.76 21.29
N LYS A 291 3.18 -9.41 21.48
CA LYS A 291 3.37 -10.42 22.54
C LYS A 291 3.06 -9.87 23.93
N GLY A 292 3.50 -8.64 24.22
CA GLY A 292 3.24 -7.98 25.50
C GLY A 292 1.77 -7.67 25.76
N ILE A 293 1.03 -7.25 24.71
CA ILE A 293 -0.41 -6.95 24.79
C ILE A 293 -1.23 -8.21 25.10
N PHE A 294 -0.90 -9.32 24.45
CA PHE A 294 -1.68 -10.56 24.48
C PHE A 294 -1.07 -11.65 25.36
N VAL A 295 -0.12 -11.29 26.23
CA VAL A 295 0.50 -12.23 27.17
C VAL A 295 -0.55 -12.92 28.06
N GLY A 296 -0.47 -14.25 28.16
CA GLY A 296 -1.38 -15.05 28.97
C GLY A 296 -2.73 -15.38 28.35
N LEU A 297 -3.04 -14.86 27.16
CA LEU A 297 -4.23 -15.24 26.41
C LEU A 297 -3.96 -16.47 25.54
N GLN A 298 -4.98 -17.32 25.39
CA GLN A 298 -4.90 -18.48 24.50
C GLN A 298 -4.91 -18.03 23.02
N SER A 299 -4.12 -18.69 22.19
CA SER A 299 -4.05 -18.44 20.74
C SER A 299 -5.40 -18.43 20.05
N ARG A 300 -6.30 -19.35 20.43
CA ARG A 300 -7.68 -19.41 19.92
C ARG A 300 -8.41 -18.08 20.13
N THR A 301 -8.39 -17.55 21.34
CA THR A 301 -9.09 -16.29 21.69
C THR A 301 -8.56 -15.12 20.88
N ILE A 302 -7.25 -15.04 20.69
CA ILE A 302 -6.61 -13.97 19.90
C ILE A 302 -6.99 -14.10 18.44
N LEU A 303 -6.93 -15.32 17.89
CA LEU A 303 -7.28 -15.60 16.49
C LEU A 303 -8.76 -15.33 16.18
N GLU A 304 -9.68 -15.65 17.09
CA GLU A 304 -11.09 -15.32 16.98
C GLU A 304 -11.32 -13.81 16.88
N GLN A 305 -10.66 -13.04 17.73
CA GLN A 305 -10.72 -11.58 17.67
C GLN A 305 -10.14 -11.06 16.35
N LEU A 306 -8.95 -11.50 15.96
CA LEU A 306 -8.34 -11.09 14.71
C LEU A 306 -9.23 -11.44 13.51
N ALA A 307 -9.83 -12.62 13.44
CA ALA A 307 -10.72 -13.00 12.35
C ALA A 307 -11.99 -12.14 12.30
N LYS A 308 -12.59 -11.84 13.47
CA LYS A 308 -13.76 -10.95 13.56
C LYS A 308 -13.45 -9.56 13.00
N TYR A 309 -12.36 -8.94 13.46
CA TYR A 309 -12.00 -7.58 13.03
C TYR A 309 -11.42 -7.51 11.61
N ALA A 310 -10.91 -8.61 11.05
CA ALA A 310 -10.50 -8.66 9.65
C ALA A 310 -11.65 -8.40 8.68
N ASN A 311 -12.86 -8.88 8.98
CA ASN A 311 -14.06 -8.56 8.17
C ASN A 311 -14.40 -7.07 8.21
N ILE A 312 -14.32 -6.43 9.37
CA ILE A 312 -14.51 -4.99 9.51
C ILE A 312 -13.43 -4.23 8.71
N TYR A 313 -12.18 -4.68 8.82
CA TYR A 313 -11.07 -4.05 8.10
C TYR A 313 -11.22 -4.16 6.58
N ARG A 314 -11.79 -5.27 6.09
CA ARG A 314 -12.13 -5.46 4.68
C ARG A 314 -13.12 -4.39 4.20
N TRP A 315 -14.20 -4.11 4.95
CA TRP A 315 -15.15 -3.05 4.60
C TRP A 315 -14.48 -1.70 4.40
N ILE A 316 -13.52 -1.36 5.28
CA ILE A 316 -12.74 -0.12 5.17
C ILE A 316 -11.85 -0.13 3.92
N LEU A 317 -11.17 -1.25 3.64
CA LEU A 317 -10.29 -1.39 2.48
C LEU A 317 -11.05 -1.31 1.15
N GLN A 318 -12.21 -1.93 1.08
CA GLN A 318 -13.06 -1.97 -0.12
C GLN A 318 -13.93 -0.70 -0.26
N GLY A 319 -14.08 0.08 0.80
CA GLY A 319 -14.96 1.24 0.83
C GLY A 319 -16.43 0.82 0.82
N GLY A 320 -16.78 -0.26 1.54
CA GLY A 320 -18.15 -0.76 1.62
C GLY A 320 -18.27 -2.28 1.70
N GLU A 321 -19.35 -2.82 1.15
CA GLU A 321 -19.76 -4.24 1.22
C GLU A 321 -20.19 -4.66 2.66
N THR A 322 -20.70 -3.68 3.43
CA THR A 322 -21.20 -3.93 4.79
C THR A 322 -22.59 -4.55 4.81
N GLY A 323 -23.33 -4.42 3.71
CA GLY A 323 -24.76 -4.76 3.59
C GLY A 323 -25.70 -3.60 3.90
N SER A 324 -25.16 -2.40 4.16
CA SER A 324 -25.90 -1.16 4.34
C SER A 324 -25.45 -0.10 3.32
N ASP A 325 -26.35 0.29 2.43
CA ASP A 325 -26.07 1.31 1.41
C ASP A 325 -25.63 2.65 2.02
N GLU A 326 -26.21 3.02 3.17
CA GLU A 326 -25.89 4.28 3.87
C GLU A 326 -24.45 4.30 4.38
N ILE A 327 -24.01 3.20 5.02
CA ILE A 327 -22.65 3.07 5.53
C ILE A 327 -21.66 2.93 4.39
N ASP A 328 -21.97 2.14 3.37
CA ASP A 328 -21.14 1.91 2.19
C ASP A 328 -20.90 3.21 1.42
N TYR A 329 -21.90 4.08 1.36
CA TYR A 329 -21.77 5.41 0.76
C TYR A 329 -20.65 6.22 1.44
N GLU A 330 -20.65 6.30 2.76
CA GLU A 330 -19.68 7.07 3.53
C GLU A 330 -18.28 6.43 3.47
N LEU A 331 -18.19 5.10 3.56
CA LEU A 331 -16.91 4.38 3.47
C LEU A 331 -16.25 4.54 2.09
N LYS A 332 -17.04 4.55 1.01
CA LYS A 332 -16.55 4.76 -0.35
C LYS A 332 -15.92 6.15 -0.53
N ASP A 333 -16.54 7.15 0.06
CA ASP A 333 -16.00 8.52 0.04
C ASP A 333 -14.71 8.62 0.86
N LEU A 334 -14.66 8.02 2.06
CA LEU A 334 -13.47 7.96 2.90
C LEU A 334 -12.32 7.19 2.23
N GLN A 335 -12.63 6.10 1.51
CA GLN A 335 -11.65 5.37 0.70
C GLN A 335 -11.08 6.25 -0.42
N THR A 336 -11.96 7.00 -1.13
CA THR A 336 -11.55 7.95 -2.16
C THR A 336 -10.60 9.01 -1.61
N LEU A 337 -10.82 9.49 -0.39
CA LEU A 337 -9.97 10.45 0.31
C LEU A 337 -8.64 9.85 0.80
N ARG A 338 -8.47 8.53 0.73
CA ARG A 338 -7.26 7.78 1.11
C ARG A 338 -6.77 8.10 2.53
N VAL A 339 -7.70 8.14 3.49
CA VAL A 339 -7.38 8.44 4.90
C VAL A 339 -6.95 7.16 5.63
N THR A 340 -5.86 6.52 5.15
CA THR A 340 -5.41 5.20 5.65
C THR A 340 -4.98 5.22 7.12
N THR A 341 -4.60 6.38 7.65
CA THR A 341 -4.21 6.55 9.06
C THR A 341 -5.41 6.52 10.02
N ALA A 342 -6.64 6.64 9.48
CA ALA A 342 -7.88 6.56 10.26
C ALA A 342 -8.42 5.13 10.44
N TYR A 343 -7.78 4.11 9.87
CA TYR A 343 -8.34 2.76 9.82
C TYR A 343 -8.60 2.17 11.21
N SER A 344 -7.74 2.41 12.20
CA SER A 344 -7.98 1.98 13.58
C SER A 344 -9.21 2.65 14.20
N PHE A 345 -9.44 3.93 13.88
CA PHE A 345 -10.62 4.67 14.34
C PHE A 345 -11.90 4.18 13.64
N LEU A 346 -11.87 4.04 12.32
CA LEU A 346 -13.00 3.49 11.54
C LEU A 346 -13.33 2.07 11.97
N MET A 347 -12.33 1.25 12.25
CA MET A 347 -12.52 -0.12 12.75
C MET A 347 -13.25 -0.11 14.10
N GLY A 348 -12.89 0.81 15.00
CA GLY A 348 -13.55 0.97 16.28
C GLY A 348 -15.00 1.43 16.16
N LEU A 349 -15.32 2.38 15.25
CA LEU A 349 -16.68 2.82 14.97
C LEU A 349 -17.53 1.67 14.41
N LEU A 350 -17.04 1.00 13.38
CA LEU A 350 -17.74 -0.12 12.74
C LEU A 350 -17.96 -1.31 13.70
N ALA A 351 -17.03 -1.51 14.65
CA ALA A 351 -17.22 -2.50 15.71
C ALA A 351 -18.41 -2.16 16.60
N LYS A 352 -18.63 -0.88 16.93
CA LYS A 352 -19.80 -0.40 17.70
C LYS A 352 -21.12 -0.57 16.93
N TRP A 353 -21.08 -0.47 15.62
CA TRP A 353 -22.24 -0.80 14.78
C TRP A 353 -22.50 -2.31 14.74
N GLN A 354 -21.44 -3.11 14.56
CA GLN A 354 -21.56 -4.57 14.51
C GLN A 354 -22.05 -5.19 15.84
N ASP A 355 -21.69 -4.60 16.98
CA ASP A 355 -22.14 -5.07 18.30
C ASP A 355 -23.50 -4.50 18.73
N GLY A 356 -24.13 -3.66 17.90
CA GLY A 356 -25.45 -3.06 18.14
C GLY A 356 -25.43 -1.84 19.07
N THR A 357 -24.26 -1.32 19.45
CA THR A 357 -24.14 -0.06 20.22
C THR A 357 -24.60 1.14 19.39
N PHE A 358 -24.29 1.14 18.09
CA PHE A 358 -24.82 2.09 17.11
C PHE A 358 -25.83 1.36 16.22
N ASP A 359 -26.96 1.99 15.95
CA ASP A 359 -27.78 1.56 14.83
C ASP A 359 -27.21 2.08 13.49
N THR A 360 -27.84 1.71 12.37
CA THR A 360 -27.33 2.08 11.04
C THR A 360 -27.35 3.58 10.80
N HIS A 361 -28.40 4.27 11.29
CA HIS A 361 -28.51 5.72 11.18
C HIS A 361 -27.43 6.44 12.00
N ASP A 362 -27.26 6.06 13.26
CA ASP A 362 -26.21 6.57 14.15
C ASP A 362 -24.81 6.44 13.52
N MET A 363 -24.55 5.28 12.93
CA MET A 363 -23.26 4.99 12.28
C MET A 363 -23.06 5.86 11.03
N SER A 364 -24.06 5.96 10.17
CA SER A 364 -24.01 6.79 8.96
C SER A 364 -23.79 8.27 9.31
N GLU A 365 -24.51 8.81 10.29
CA GLU A 365 -24.38 10.19 10.76
C GLU A 365 -22.97 10.48 11.34
N ALA A 366 -22.40 9.53 12.10
CA ALA A 366 -21.05 9.66 12.62
C ALA A 366 -20.00 9.64 11.50
N LEU A 367 -20.15 8.75 10.51
CA LEU A 367 -19.26 8.66 9.36
C LEU A 367 -19.36 9.88 8.45
N ASP A 368 -20.58 10.42 8.21
CA ASP A 368 -20.76 11.63 7.40
C ASP A 368 -20.05 12.84 8.06
N ALA A 369 -20.20 13.04 9.36
CA ALA A 369 -19.49 14.10 10.07
C ALA A 369 -17.97 13.93 9.98
N PHE A 370 -17.47 12.71 10.10
CA PHE A 370 -16.04 12.40 9.96
C PHE A 370 -15.55 12.59 8.52
N ARG A 371 -16.34 12.20 7.52
CA ARG A 371 -16.05 12.42 6.09
C ARG A 371 -15.97 13.92 5.77
N ILE A 372 -16.91 14.70 6.26
CA ILE A 372 -16.92 16.18 6.12
C ILE A 372 -15.63 16.77 6.70
N TYR A 373 -15.24 16.37 7.89
CA TYR A 373 -13.99 16.80 8.51
C TYR A 373 -12.77 16.44 7.63
N CYS A 374 -12.68 15.21 7.16
CA CYS A 374 -11.58 14.78 6.30
C CYS A 374 -11.55 15.60 5.00
N MET A 375 -12.68 15.81 4.35
CA MET A 375 -12.77 16.59 3.12
C MET A 375 -12.37 18.04 3.32
N ARG A 376 -12.87 18.72 4.37
CA ARG A 376 -12.49 20.10 4.67
C ARG A 376 -10.99 20.26 4.86
N ARG A 377 -10.34 19.32 5.54
CA ARG A 377 -8.89 19.30 5.70
C ARG A 377 -8.16 19.05 4.38
N ARG A 378 -8.62 18.10 3.56
CA ARG A 378 -8.03 17.81 2.24
C ARG A 378 -8.15 19.02 1.32
N LEU A 379 -9.29 19.71 1.30
CA LEU A 379 -9.49 20.93 0.50
C LEU A 379 -8.46 22.01 0.84
N MET A 380 -8.06 22.14 2.09
CA MET A 380 -7.02 23.05 2.53
C MET A 380 -5.61 22.45 2.45
N SER A 381 -5.44 21.27 1.84
CA SER A 381 -4.15 20.55 1.78
C SER A 381 -3.53 20.27 3.17
N ILE A 382 -4.36 20.15 4.21
CA ILE A 382 -3.90 19.82 5.57
C ILE A 382 -3.77 18.31 5.70
N THR A 383 -2.55 17.79 5.55
CA THR A 383 -2.23 16.35 5.70
C THR A 383 -1.31 16.09 6.90
N SER A 384 -0.82 17.14 7.54
CA SER A 384 0.06 17.03 8.71
C SER A 384 -0.67 16.50 9.94
N ALA A 385 0.07 15.83 10.82
CA ALA A 385 -0.40 15.27 12.10
C ALA A 385 -1.40 14.10 12.01
N GLU A 386 -1.80 13.62 10.84
CA GLU A 386 -2.78 12.53 10.70
C GLU A 386 -2.33 11.25 11.43
N ASN A 387 -1.05 10.91 11.39
CA ASN A 387 -0.51 9.73 12.09
C ASN A 387 -0.67 9.76 13.61
N LYS A 388 -0.79 10.94 14.21
CA LYS A 388 -1.00 11.11 15.65
C LYS A 388 -2.48 11.39 15.99
N LEU A 389 -3.18 12.05 15.08
CA LEU A 389 -4.55 12.50 15.27
C LEU A 389 -5.54 11.34 15.37
N PHE A 390 -5.56 10.46 14.36
CA PHE A 390 -6.57 9.41 14.32
C PHE A 390 -6.45 8.37 15.43
N PRO A 391 -5.23 7.98 15.89
CA PRO A 391 -5.10 7.20 17.11
C PRO A 391 -5.69 7.86 18.35
N VAL A 392 -5.61 9.20 18.46
CA VAL A 392 -6.22 9.94 19.58
C VAL A 392 -7.74 9.86 19.54
N LEU A 393 -8.34 9.89 18.34
CA LEU A 393 -9.80 9.77 18.18
C LEU A 393 -10.34 8.41 18.63
N VAL A 394 -9.53 7.34 18.58
CA VAL A 394 -9.92 6.02 19.12
C VAL A 394 -10.32 6.12 20.60
N ASN A 395 -9.66 6.98 21.38
CA ASN A 395 -9.98 7.21 22.79
C ASN A 395 -11.31 7.93 23.02
N ARG A 396 -11.89 8.53 21.97
CA ARG A 396 -13.15 9.31 22.06
C ARG A 396 -14.37 8.50 21.60
N ILE A 397 -14.19 7.25 21.16
CA ILE A 397 -15.29 6.40 20.66
C ILE A 397 -16.34 6.13 21.74
N ASP A 398 -15.93 5.87 22.98
CA ASP A 398 -16.89 5.60 24.07
C ASP A 398 -17.66 6.86 24.46
N GLU A 399 -17.05 8.05 24.37
CA GLU A 399 -17.72 9.32 24.54
C GLU A 399 -18.78 9.55 23.43
N LEU A 400 -18.42 9.21 22.18
CA LEU A 400 -19.36 9.26 21.07
C LEU A 400 -20.51 8.25 21.27
N ALA A 401 -20.20 7.04 21.72
CA ALA A 401 -21.19 5.99 21.98
C ALA A 401 -22.22 6.38 23.05
N ALA A 402 -21.79 7.11 24.07
CA ALA A 402 -22.67 7.58 25.15
C ALA A 402 -23.64 8.73 24.74
N SER A 403 -23.41 9.38 23.59
CA SER A 403 -24.28 10.49 23.13
C SER A 403 -25.53 9.95 22.45
N THR A 404 -26.64 10.71 22.54
CA THR A 404 -27.89 10.45 21.80
C THR A 404 -27.86 10.99 20.37
N ASP A 405 -27.02 12.00 20.09
CA ASP A 405 -26.80 12.56 18.74
C ASP A 405 -25.36 12.35 18.34
N LYS A 406 -25.14 11.32 17.53
CA LYS A 406 -23.78 10.91 17.10
C LYS A 406 -23.15 11.94 16.16
N ARG A 407 -23.93 12.56 15.30
CA ARG A 407 -23.44 13.55 14.36
C ARG A 407 -22.95 14.81 15.08
N GLN A 408 -23.81 15.40 15.92
CA GLN A 408 -23.44 16.59 16.70
C GLN A 408 -22.23 16.29 17.58
N LYS A 409 -22.23 15.13 18.25
CA LYS A 409 -21.14 14.74 19.14
C LYS A 409 -19.82 14.52 18.41
N MET A 410 -19.87 13.93 17.22
CA MET A 410 -18.69 13.80 16.37
C MET A 410 -18.12 15.17 16.02
N PHE A 411 -18.94 16.11 15.59
CA PHE A 411 -18.47 17.47 15.32
C PHE A 411 -17.89 18.16 16.56
N GLU A 412 -18.47 18.00 17.75
CA GLU A 412 -17.91 18.52 18.99
C GLU A 412 -16.52 17.96 19.28
N ILE A 413 -16.35 16.65 19.13
CA ILE A 413 -15.05 15.99 19.27
C ILE A 413 -14.04 16.58 18.27
N LEU A 414 -14.41 16.67 17.00
CA LEU A 414 -13.54 17.17 15.94
C LEU A 414 -13.22 18.67 16.08
N ALA A 415 -14.17 19.47 16.57
CA ALA A 415 -13.98 20.90 16.83
C ALA A 415 -13.11 21.16 18.07
N SER A 416 -13.04 20.23 19.02
CA SER A 416 -12.14 20.32 20.17
C SER A 416 -10.66 20.11 19.83
N LEU A 417 -10.36 19.66 18.61
CA LEU A 417 -9.00 19.44 18.14
C LEU A 417 -8.33 20.77 17.77
N GLU A 418 -7.06 20.90 18.12
CA GLU A 418 -6.29 22.14 17.96
C GLU A 418 -5.26 22.08 16.84
N SER A 419 -4.67 23.21 16.53
CA SER A 419 -3.56 23.36 15.57
C SER A 419 -3.89 22.76 14.19
N ASN A 420 -3.02 21.93 13.67
CA ASN A 420 -3.21 21.26 12.38
C ASN A 420 -4.26 20.14 12.41
N ALA A 421 -4.75 19.76 13.58
CA ALA A 421 -5.83 18.78 13.73
C ALA A 421 -7.23 19.40 13.71
N ARG A 422 -7.36 20.72 13.80
CA ARG A 422 -8.64 21.44 13.89
C ARG A 422 -9.58 21.14 12.73
N LEU A 423 -10.86 21.29 12.98
CA LEU A 423 -11.90 21.33 11.96
C LEU A 423 -11.84 22.70 11.23
N PRO A 424 -11.54 22.76 9.91
CA PRO A 424 -11.57 24.02 9.16
C PRO A 424 -12.98 24.60 9.08
N ASN A 425 -13.14 25.90 9.44
CA ASN A 425 -14.43 26.60 9.37
C ASN A 425 -14.75 27.15 7.96
N ASP A 426 -15.96 27.68 7.78
CA ASP A 426 -16.42 28.16 6.49
C ASP A 426 -15.59 29.35 5.98
N LEU A 427 -15.21 30.27 6.85
CA LEU A 427 -14.41 31.45 6.45
C LEU A 427 -13.01 31.07 5.97
N GLU A 428 -12.37 30.11 6.64
CA GLU A 428 -11.06 29.61 6.25
C GLU A 428 -11.12 28.97 4.86
N LEU A 429 -12.09 28.08 4.64
CA LEU A 429 -12.27 27.39 3.36
C LEU A 429 -12.63 28.36 2.23
N THR A 430 -13.53 29.31 2.48
CA THR A 430 -13.92 30.33 1.49
C THR A 430 -12.70 31.10 1.01
N ARG A 431 -11.91 31.67 1.91
CA ARG A 431 -10.70 32.42 1.57
C ARG A 431 -9.66 31.62 0.82
N TYR A 432 -9.53 30.34 1.17
CA TYR A 432 -8.60 29.45 0.50
C TYR A 432 -9.07 29.09 -0.91
N LEU A 433 -10.35 28.74 -1.07
CA LEU A 433 -10.90 28.27 -2.34
C LEU A 433 -11.14 29.38 -3.37
N GLU A 434 -11.32 30.62 -2.95
CA GLU A 434 -11.49 31.78 -3.85
C GLU A 434 -10.30 31.95 -4.83
N THR A 435 -9.09 31.60 -4.39
CA THR A 435 -7.87 31.79 -5.18
C THR A 435 -7.09 30.49 -5.46
N ALA A 436 -7.60 29.35 -4.98
CA ALA A 436 -6.91 28.07 -5.14
C ALA A 436 -6.85 27.64 -6.61
N ASN A 437 -5.70 27.09 -7.02
CA ASN A 437 -5.62 26.34 -8.27
C ASN A 437 -6.35 25.00 -8.09
N PHE A 438 -7.66 25.03 -8.28
CA PHE A 438 -8.54 23.90 -8.03
C PHE A 438 -8.43 22.79 -9.04
N TYR A 439 -8.05 23.11 -10.29
CA TYR A 439 -7.82 22.11 -11.33
C TYR A 439 -6.74 21.09 -10.96
N ASN A 440 -5.63 21.55 -10.39
CA ASN A 440 -4.52 20.70 -9.97
C ASN A 440 -4.79 20.01 -8.62
N TYR A 441 -5.95 20.24 -8.02
CA TYR A 441 -6.31 19.59 -6.78
C TYR A 441 -6.67 18.12 -7.04
N GLN A 442 -6.01 17.21 -6.32
CA GLN A 442 -6.15 15.75 -6.51
C GLN A 442 -7.61 15.27 -6.53
N TYR A 443 -8.49 15.92 -5.78
CA TYR A 443 -9.90 15.56 -5.63
C TYR A 443 -10.84 16.48 -6.41
N CYS A 444 -10.34 17.28 -7.35
CA CYS A 444 -11.16 18.24 -8.12
C CYS A 444 -12.38 17.55 -8.75
N LYS A 445 -12.17 16.50 -9.53
CA LYS A 445 -13.27 15.75 -10.17
C LYS A 445 -14.26 15.19 -9.14
N PHE A 446 -13.77 14.70 -8.00
CA PHE A 446 -14.60 14.15 -6.92
C PHE A 446 -15.48 15.22 -6.28
N VAL A 447 -14.92 16.38 -5.95
CA VAL A 447 -15.70 17.50 -5.37
C VAL A 447 -16.78 18.00 -6.32
N LEU A 448 -16.46 18.17 -7.62
CA LEU A 448 -17.43 18.54 -8.63
C LEU A 448 -18.56 17.51 -8.77
N ALA A 449 -18.23 16.22 -8.67
CA ALA A 449 -19.22 15.15 -8.70
C ALA A 449 -20.13 15.14 -7.46
N LEU A 450 -19.61 15.48 -6.28
CA LEU A 450 -20.42 15.63 -5.08
C LEU A 450 -21.38 16.83 -5.16
N ILE A 451 -20.95 17.93 -5.77
CA ILE A 451 -21.84 19.09 -6.03
C ILE A 451 -22.95 18.66 -7.00
N GLU A 452 -22.63 18.01 -8.12
CA GLU A 452 -23.61 17.47 -9.07
C GLU A 452 -24.62 16.54 -8.38
N GLU A 453 -24.12 15.63 -7.54
CA GLU A 453 -24.98 14.71 -6.79
C GLU A 453 -25.95 15.42 -5.87
N LYS A 454 -25.52 16.47 -5.16
CA LYS A 454 -26.41 17.22 -4.28
C LYS A 454 -27.47 18.02 -5.07
N ILE A 455 -27.15 18.47 -6.28
CA ILE A 455 -28.10 19.13 -7.18
C ILE A 455 -29.11 18.13 -7.75
N THR A 456 -28.65 16.99 -8.27
CA THR A 456 -29.47 16.05 -9.05
C THR A 456 -29.98 14.84 -8.26
N LYS A 457 -29.48 14.63 -7.03
CA LYS A 457 -29.70 13.43 -6.22
C LYS A 457 -29.11 12.15 -6.86
N SER A 458 -28.19 12.33 -7.82
CA SER A 458 -27.53 11.22 -8.52
C SER A 458 -26.05 11.53 -8.73
N ARG A 459 -25.18 10.67 -8.19
CA ARG A 459 -23.72 10.81 -8.36
C ARG A 459 -23.31 10.33 -9.75
N PRO A 460 -22.59 11.14 -10.53
CA PRO A 460 -22.04 10.67 -11.80
C PRO A 460 -21.00 9.59 -11.56
N ASN A 461 -20.95 8.61 -12.46
CA ASN A 461 -19.98 7.54 -12.37
C ASN A 461 -18.56 8.05 -12.62
N MET A 462 -17.76 8.14 -11.57
CA MET A 462 -16.41 8.69 -11.60
C MET A 462 -15.42 7.88 -12.43
N SER A 463 -15.69 6.57 -12.64
CA SER A 463 -14.85 5.68 -13.45
C SER A 463 -15.10 5.78 -14.95
N GLU A 464 -16.17 6.46 -15.38
CA GLU A 464 -16.43 6.72 -16.81
C GLU A 464 -15.28 7.54 -17.41
N LYS A 465 -14.61 6.99 -18.42
CA LYS A 465 -13.51 7.68 -19.13
C LYS A 465 -13.98 8.95 -19.84
N VAL A 466 -15.25 8.99 -20.24
CA VAL A 466 -15.86 10.14 -20.93
C VAL A 466 -16.19 11.29 -19.99
N LEU A 467 -16.31 11.06 -18.66
CA LEU A 467 -16.54 12.10 -17.67
C LEU A 467 -15.24 12.83 -17.38
N GLN A 468 -15.14 14.09 -17.79
CA GLN A 468 -13.92 14.89 -17.70
C GLN A 468 -14.18 16.24 -17.03
N ILE A 469 -13.12 16.85 -16.50
CA ILE A 469 -13.14 18.23 -16.04
C ILE A 469 -13.00 19.12 -17.28
N GLU A 470 -13.84 20.11 -17.40
CA GLU A 470 -13.83 21.11 -18.47
C GLU A 470 -13.51 22.49 -17.89
N HIS A 471 -12.68 23.25 -18.62
CA HIS A 471 -12.43 24.66 -18.41
C HIS A 471 -13.40 25.48 -19.26
N ILE A 472 -14.29 26.25 -18.63
CA ILE A 472 -15.26 27.08 -19.34
C ILE A 472 -14.50 28.16 -20.13
N MET A 473 -13.70 29.00 -19.47
CA MET A 473 -12.63 29.79 -20.09
C MET A 473 -11.45 28.84 -20.34
N PRO A 474 -11.03 28.60 -21.60
CA PRO A 474 -10.09 27.54 -21.93
C PRO A 474 -8.67 27.82 -21.42
N GLN A 475 -7.87 26.77 -21.30
CA GLN A 475 -6.46 26.88 -20.89
C GLN A 475 -5.59 27.63 -21.90
N THR A 476 -5.98 27.69 -23.16
CA THR A 476 -5.33 28.49 -24.20
C THR A 476 -6.36 29.41 -24.82
N LEU A 477 -6.14 30.73 -24.71
CA LEU A 477 -7.10 31.72 -25.21
C LEU A 477 -7.02 31.87 -26.73
N SER A 478 -8.18 31.83 -27.39
CA SER A 478 -8.34 32.32 -28.77
C SER A 478 -8.48 33.84 -28.77
N GLU A 479 -8.39 34.47 -29.96
CA GLU A 479 -8.64 35.91 -30.13
C GLU A 479 -10.05 36.32 -29.67
N GLU A 480 -11.05 35.46 -29.86
CA GLU A 480 -12.41 35.70 -29.40
C GLU A 480 -12.47 35.75 -27.86
N TRP A 481 -11.81 34.85 -27.18
CA TRP A 481 -11.71 34.86 -25.72
C TRP A 481 -10.97 36.08 -25.21
N GLN A 482 -9.89 36.53 -25.85
CA GLN A 482 -9.18 37.75 -25.49
C GLN A 482 -10.09 38.99 -25.58
N LYS A 483 -10.93 39.05 -26.64
CA LYS A 483 -11.93 40.15 -26.82
C LYS A 483 -13.01 40.07 -25.73
N GLU A 484 -13.49 38.87 -25.39
CA GLU A 484 -14.54 38.69 -24.36
C GLU A 484 -14.03 39.07 -22.95
N LEU A 485 -12.82 38.77 -22.63
CA LEU A 485 -12.19 39.10 -21.33
C LEU A 485 -11.75 40.56 -21.22
N GLY A 486 -11.55 41.25 -22.40
CA GLY A 486 -11.13 42.63 -22.45
C GLY A 486 -9.63 42.87 -22.31
N PRO A 487 -9.18 44.15 -22.09
CA PRO A 487 -7.77 44.50 -22.11
C PRO A 487 -6.89 43.79 -21.11
N ASP A 488 -7.45 43.39 -19.98
CA ASP A 488 -6.72 42.68 -18.88
C ASP A 488 -6.79 41.16 -19.04
N TYR A 489 -7.09 40.62 -20.23
CA TYR A 489 -7.35 39.21 -20.47
C TYR A 489 -6.24 38.27 -19.95
N ASP A 490 -4.98 38.66 -20.07
CA ASP A 490 -3.84 37.84 -19.65
C ASP A 490 -3.81 37.66 -18.12
N THR A 491 -4.01 38.77 -17.38
CA THR A 491 -4.08 38.75 -15.92
C THR A 491 -5.29 37.96 -15.45
N ILE A 492 -6.47 38.18 -16.05
CA ILE A 492 -7.71 37.45 -15.72
C ILE A 492 -7.52 35.96 -15.93
N HIS A 493 -6.91 35.59 -17.07
CA HIS A 493 -6.65 34.20 -17.40
C HIS A 493 -5.71 33.53 -16.39
N GLN A 494 -4.57 34.17 -16.08
CA GLN A 494 -3.62 33.63 -15.10
C GLN A 494 -4.23 33.45 -13.71
N GLU A 495 -5.06 34.37 -13.28
CA GLU A 495 -5.68 34.32 -11.94
C GLU A 495 -6.83 33.32 -11.86
N LEU A 496 -7.66 33.21 -12.90
CA LEU A 496 -8.96 32.56 -12.78
C LEU A 496 -9.11 31.24 -13.57
N VAL A 497 -8.22 30.93 -14.50
CA VAL A 497 -8.39 29.75 -15.38
C VAL A 497 -8.57 28.44 -14.60
N ASN A 498 -7.88 28.28 -13.48
CA ASN A 498 -7.91 27.07 -12.67
C ASN A 498 -8.73 27.19 -11.37
N THR A 499 -9.49 28.26 -11.18
CA THR A 499 -10.38 28.41 -10.01
C THR A 499 -11.62 27.54 -10.15
N ILE A 500 -12.21 27.16 -9.02
CA ILE A 500 -13.40 26.29 -9.01
C ILE A 500 -14.54 26.83 -9.84
N GLY A 501 -14.70 28.16 -9.92
CA GLY A 501 -15.76 28.84 -10.69
C GLY A 501 -15.59 28.67 -12.21
N ASN A 502 -14.39 28.46 -12.70
CA ASN A 502 -14.13 28.23 -14.13
C ASN A 502 -14.15 26.75 -14.54
N LEU A 503 -14.38 25.84 -13.58
CA LEU A 503 -14.36 24.38 -13.83
C LEU A 503 -15.76 23.79 -13.78
N THR A 504 -16.00 22.80 -14.63
CA THR A 504 -17.22 22.00 -14.59
C THR A 504 -16.96 20.56 -14.97
N LEU A 505 -17.98 19.69 -14.88
CA LEU A 505 -17.93 18.33 -15.38
C LEU A 505 -18.74 18.19 -16.66
N ILE A 506 -18.19 17.46 -17.62
CA ILE A 506 -18.88 17.18 -18.89
C ILE A 506 -18.55 15.77 -19.38
N ARG A 507 -19.47 15.19 -20.16
CA ARG A 507 -19.20 14.03 -21.00
C ARG A 507 -18.76 14.52 -22.39
N HIS A 508 -17.71 13.88 -22.94
CA HIS A 508 -17.19 14.21 -24.30
C HIS A 508 -16.56 15.61 -24.45
N ASN A 509 -15.58 15.92 -23.60
CA ASN A 509 -14.86 17.20 -23.60
C ASN A 509 -14.18 17.57 -24.95
N GLN A 510 -13.87 16.60 -25.82
CA GLN A 510 -13.17 16.83 -27.09
C GLN A 510 -13.91 17.78 -28.03
N GLU A 511 -15.23 17.93 -27.87
CA GLU A 511 -16.06 18.82 -28.70
C GLU A 511 -15.95 20.29 -28.28
N LEU A 512 -15.43 20.59 -27.09
CA LEU A 512 -15.41 21.94 -26.51
C LEU A 512 -14.14 22.71 -26.83
N SER A 513 -12.98 22.14 -26.55
CA SER A 513 -11.67 22.75 -26.85
C SER A 513 -11.65 24.28 -26.59
N ASN A 514 -11.19 25.07 -27.59
CA ASN A 514 -11.10 26.53 -27.55
C ASN A 514 -12.31 27.26 -28.19
N LYS A 515 -13.46 26.59 -28.29
CA LYS A 515 -14.69 27.21 -28.80
C LYS A 515 -15.08 28.43 -27.97
N SER A 516 -15.75 29.39 -28.62
CA SER A 516 -16.30 30.56 -27.96
C SER A 516 -17.30 30.19 -26.86
N PHE A 517 -17.52 31.09 -25.92
CA PHE A 517 -18.49 30.82 -24.84
C PHE A 517 -19.89 30.52 -25.36
N ALA A 518 -20.35 31.24 -26.41
CA ALA A 518 -21.64 31.00 -27.03
C ALA A 518 -21.81 29.60 -27.60
N GLU A 519 -20.75 29.03 -28.18
CA GLU A 519 -20.77 27.66 -28.71
C GLU A 519 -20.70 26.62 -27.57
N LYS A 520 -19.86 26.85 -26.59
CA LYS A 520 -19.78 25.99 -25.36
C LYS A 520 -21.12 25.94 -24.63
N LYS A 521 -21.81 27.08 -24.51
CA LYS A 521 -23.13 27.20 -23.88
C LYS A 521 -24.16 26.27 -24.53
N LYS A 522 -24.23 26.23 -25.87
CA LYS A 522 -25.13 25.31 -26.58
C LYS A 522 -24.84 23.84 -26.30
N ILE A 523 -23.55 23.48 -26.10
CA ILE A 523 -23.15 22.12 -25.76
C ILE A 523 -23.56 21.78 -24.32
N TYR A 524 -23.41 22.71 -23.37
CA TYR A 524 -23.83 22.53 -21.98
C TYR A 524 -25.36 22.37 -21.84
N GLU A 525 -26.13 23.07 -22.64
CA GLU A 525 -27.60 22.94 -22.73
C GLU A 525 -28.03 21.57 -23.26
N GLY A 526 -27.17 20.93 -24.05
CA GLY A 526 -27.41 19.62 -24.66
C GLY A 526 -27.26 18.44 -23.68
N LYS A 527 -27.37 17.21 -24.22
CA LYS A 527 -27.28 15.98 -23.44
C LYS A 527 -25.90 15.70 -22.79
N ALA A 528 -24.84 16.34 -23.29
CA ALA A 528 -23.48 16.19 -22.77
C ALA A 528 -23.25 16.91 -21.44
N GLY A 529 -24.01 17.99 -21.18
CA GLY A 529 -23.91 18.79 -19.95
C GLY A 529 -24.52 18.11 -18.74
N LEU A 530 -23.82 18.17 -17.62
CA LEU A 530 -24.35 17.87 -16.29
C LEU A 530 -25.08 19.12 -15.74
N GLN A 531 -25.88 18.98 -14.68
CA GLN A 531 -26.64 20.10 -14.13
C GLN A 531 -25.71 21.23 -13.60
N ILE A 532 -24.59 20.87 -13.00
CA ILE A 532 -23.52 21.81 -12.59
C ILE A 532 -22.95 22.66 -13.75
N ALA A 533 -23.08 22.16 -14.99
CA ALA A 533 -22.67 22.88 -16.19
C ALA A 533 -23.79 23.74 -16.79
N ARG A 534 -25.03 23.57 -16.35
CA ARG A 534 -26.19 24.27 -16.88
C ARG A 534 -26.55 25.49 -16.05
N ASP A 535 -26.91 25.31 -14.78
CA ASP A 535 -27.64 26.29 -13.99
C ASP A 535 -26.92 27.64 -13.87
N GLU A 536 -25.62 27.64 -13.57
CA GLU A 536 -24.86 28.86 -13.33
C GLU A 536 -24.01 29.33 -14.53
N ILE A 537 -24.08 28.61 -15.63
CA ILE A 537 -23.32 28.92 -16.86
C ILE A 537 -24.25 29.35 -17.96
N THR A 538 -25.32 28.60 -18.24
CA THR A 538 -26.20 28.85 -19.41
C THR A 538 -27.03 30.10 -19.23
N ASN A 539 -27.22 30.63 -18.05
CA ASN A 539 -27.89 31.92 -17.78
C ASN A 539 -26.99 33.13 -18.03
N GLN A 540 -25.68 32.94 -18.24
CA GLN A 540 -24.75 34.03 -18.51
C GLN A 540 -24.77 34.38 -20.03
N ASN A 541 -24.68 35.68 -20.33
CA ASN A 541 -24.55 36.13 -21.71
C ASN A 541 -23.10 36.17 -22.21
N LYS A 542 -22.14 36.29 -21.26
CA LYS A 542 -20.71 36.28 -21.50
C LYS A 542 -19.99 35.63 -20.30
N TRP A 543 -18.80 35.16 -20.56
CA TRP A 543 -17.97 34.51 -19.51
C TRP A 543 -16.75 35.36 -19.20
N ASP A 544 -16.98 36.50 -18.57
CA ASP A 544 -15.95 37.45 -18.16
C ASP A 544 -15.49 37.24 -16.69
N LYS A 545 -14.59 38.10 -16.24
CA LYS A 545 -14.08 38.09 -14.85
C LYS A 545 -15.22 38.04 -13.82
N ASN A 546 -16.28 38.84 -14.02
CA ASN A 546 -17.37 38.93 -13.05
C ASN A 546 -18.20 37.65 -13.02
N ALA A 547 -18.46 37.03 -14.17
CA ALA A 547 -19.17 35.76 -14.26
C ALA A 547 -18.38 34.63 -13.55
N ILE A 548 -17.07 34.56 -13.75
CA ILE A 548 -16.22 33.57 -13.11
C ILE A 548 -16.18 33.75 -11.59
N LEU A 549 -15.99 34.99 -11.12
CA LEU A 549 -15.96 35.28 -9.69
C LEU A 549 -17.33 35.03 -9.01
N HIS A 550 -18.42 35.41 -9.68
CA HIS A 550 -19.77 35.13 -9.18
C HIS A 550 -20.00 33.61 -9.03
N ARG A 551 -19.65 32.85 -10.06
CA ARG A 551 -19.77 31.38 -9.98
C ARG A 551 -18.81 30.77 -8.94
N THR A 552 -17.60 31.30 -8.78
CA THR A 552 -16.69 30.87 -7.72
C THR A 552 -17.34 30.98 -6.34
N GLN A 553 -17.95 32.12 -6.04
CA GLN A 553 -18.66 32.36 -4.77
C GLN A 553 -19.87 31.42 -4.61
N TRP A 554 -20.66 31.24 -5.68
CA TRP A 554 -21.78 30.32 -5.67
C TRP A 554 -21.31 28.87 -5.39
N MET A 555 -20.30 28.39 -6.12
CA MET A 555 -19.77 27.03 -5.95
C MET A 555 -19.26 26.78 -4.52
N ILE A 556 -18.51 27.74 -3.96
CA ILE A 556 -17.98 27.64 -2.60
C ILE A 556 -19.13 27.64 -1.59
N HIS A 557 -20.08 28.56 -1.74
CA HIS A 557 -21.26 28.62 -0.87
C HIS A 557 -22.06 27.31 -0.92
N TYR A 558 -22.35 26.80 -2.13
CA TYR A 558 -23.07 25.55 -2.31
C TYR A 558 -22.33 24.36 -1.69
N LEU A 559 -21.01 24.29 -1.91
CA LEU A 559 -20.14 23.25 -1.33
C LEU A 559 -20.22 23.24 0.20
N LEU A 560 -20.10 24.41 0.83
CA LEU A 560 -20.08 24.52 2.29
C LEU A 560 -21.45 24.28 2.93
N GLN A 561 -22.54 24.65 2.26
CA GLN A 561 -23.89 24.52 2.81
C GLN A 561 -24.53 23.15 2.53
N ASN A 562 -24.25 22.52 1.40
CA ASN A 562 -24.96 21.33 0.95
C ASN A 562 -24.10 20.07 0.91
N VAL A 563 -22.80 20.19 0.68
CA VAL A 563 -21.89 19.04 0.55
C VAL A 563 -21.09 18.81 1.82
N LEU A 564 -20.61 19.90 2.45
CA LEU A 564 -19.73 19.86 3.62
C LEU A 564 -20.29 20.70 4.78
N PRO A 565 -21.58 20.59 5.14
CA PRO A 565 -22.16 21.42 6.20
C PRO A 565 -21.57 21.05 7.56
N ILE A 566 -21.31 22.06 8.37
CA ILE A 566 -20.97 21.92 9.80
C ILE A 566 -21.99 22.66 10.66
N PRO A 567 -22.12 22.32 11.95
CA PRO A 567 -23.04 23.04 12.86
C PRO A 567 -22.79 24.57 12.89
N ASP A 568 -23.83 25.36 12.96
CA ASP A 568 -23.76 26.84 12.88
C ASP A 568 -22.80 27.45 13.89
N ALA A 569 -22.74 26.91 15.11
CA ALA A 569 -21.80 27.34 16.14
C ALA A 569 -20.33 27.23 15.75
N MET A 570 -20.02 26.34 14.80
CA MET A 570 -18.65 26.04 14.34
C MET A 570 -18.26 26.78 13.04
N ARG A 571 -19.25 27.45 12.39
CA ARG A 571 -19.00 28.18 11.13
C ARG A 571 -18.22 29.48 11.31
N LYS A 572 -18.33 30.10 12.51
CA LYS A 572 -17.68 31.38 12.82
C LYS A 572 -16.24 31.16 13.29
N ALA A 573 -15.38 32.07 12.91
CA ALA A 573 -13.95 32.01 13.24
C ALA A 573 -13.74 32.02 14.76
N ASN A 574 -13.19 30.95 15.32
CA ASN A 574 -12.37 31.05 16.51
C ASN A 574 -11.09 31.82 16.12
N ASN A 575 -10.60 32.74 16.97
CA ASN A 575 -9.47 33.64 16.74
C ASN A 575 -8.11 32.98 16.44
N PHE A 576 -8.09 31.93 15.63
CA PHE A 576 -6.84 31.33 15.14
C PHE A 576 -6.43 32.05 13.86
N THR A 577 -5.45 32.91 13.97
CA THR A 577 -4.69 33.40 12.82
C THR A 577 -4.06 32.21 12.12
N ILE A 578 -4.62 31.82 10.97
CA ILE A 578 -3.96 30.90 10.07
C ILE A 578 -2.68 31.58 9.62
N LYS A 579 -1.51 31.13 10.06
CA LYS A 579 -0.36 31.19 9.19
C LYS A 579 -0.70 30.23 8.04
N ALA A 580 -1.38 30.74 6.99
CA ALA A 580 -1.33 30.09 5.70
C ALA A 580 0.15 29.75 5.49
N LYS A 581 0.46 28.55 4.99
CA LYS A 581 1.79 28.29 4.41
C LYS A 581 1.90 29.28 3.25
N ARG A 582 2.34 30.49 3.54
CA ARG A 582 2.64 31.50 2.53
C ARG A 582 3.74 30.89 1.70
N GLY A 583 3.51 30.70 0.41
CA GLY A 583 4.60 30.43 -0.49
C GLY A 583 5.63 31.53 -0.32
N LEU A 584 6.91 31.23 -0.40
CA LEU A 584 7.99 32.20 -0.25
C LEU A 584 7.66 33.49 -1.00
N SER A 585 7.57 34.59 -0.25
CA SER A 585 7.41 35.95 -0.75
C SER A 585 8.61 36.78 -0.29
N PHE A 586 9.51 37.05 -1.20
CA PHE A 586 10.66 37.88 -0.90
C PHE A 586 10.30 39.32 -0.53
N LYS A 587 9.14 39.80 -1.04
CA LYS A 587 8.61 41.13 -0.72
C LYS A 587 8.16 41.22 0.72
N GLU A 588 7.40 40.23 1.20
CA GLU A 588 6.93 40.15 2.58
C GLU A 588 8.07 39.98 3.58
N LEU A 589 9.12 39.27 3.18
CA LEU A 589 10.34 39.10 3.99
C LEU A 589 11.30 40.30 3.91
N GLY A 590 10.98 41.33 3.11
CA GLY A 590 11.85 42.50 2.96
C GLY A 590 13.16 42.21 2.23
N LEU A 591 13.20 41.11 1.46
CA LEU A 591 14.45 40.62 0.85
C LEU A 591 14.65 41.06 -0.61
N VAL A 592 13.72 41.79 -1.23
CA VAL A 592 13.88 42.32 -2.59
C VAL A 592 15.08 43.24 -2.65
N GLY A 593 16.00 42.98 -3.57
CA GLY A 593 17.28 43.68 -3.70
C GLY A 593 18.42 43.11 -2.83
N LYS A 594 18.13 42.24 -1.88
CA LYS A 594 19.14 41.58 -1.03
C LYS A 594 19.75 40.37 -1.73
N THR A 595 20.85 39.89 -1.19
CA THR A 595 21.56 38.68 -1.63
C THR A 595 21.33 37.58 -0.63
N ILE A 596 21.05 36.38 -1.11
CA ILE A 596 20.83 35.18 -0.33
C ILE A 596 21.89 34.14 -0.67
N ASN A 597 22.26 33.29 0.29
CA ASN A 597 23.34 32.32 0.18
C ASN A 597 22.77 30.90 0.07
N PHE A 598 23.50 30.04 -0.66
CA PHE A 598 23.12 28.64 -0.80
C PHE A 598 23.75 27.79 0.31
N ILE A 599 22.95 27.00 1.04
CA ILE A 599 23.39 26.30 2.27
C ILE A 599 24.50 25.26 2.07
N TYR A 600 24.68 24.75 0.86
CA TYR A 600 25.72 23.74 0.58
C TYR A 600 27.04 24.35 0.13
N ASP A 601 27.06 25.65 -0.23
CA ASP A 601 28.25 26.38 -0.63
C ASP A 601 27.99 27.89 -0.48
N GLU A 602 28.54 28.49 0.54
CA GLU A 602 28.37 29.92 0.85
C GLU A 602 28.92 30.87 -0.24
N SER A 603 29.80 30.38 -1.13
CA SER A 603 30.26 31.14 -2.27
C SER A 603 29.21 31.31 -3.36
N ILE A 604 28.17 30.45 -3.34
CA ILE A 604 27.04 30.52 -4.26
C ILE A 604 25.99 31.47 -3.69
N THR A 605 25.85 32.60 -4.33
CA THR A 605 24.91 33.66 -3.90
C THR A 605 23.99 34.04 -5.04
N ALA A 606 22.74 34.42 -4.71
CA ALA A 606 21.75 34.88 -5.67
C ALA A 606 21.12 36.20 -5.20
N LYS A 607 20.92 37.16 -6.11
CA LYS A 607 20.31 38.44 -5.81
C LYS A 607 18.81 38.39 -6.04
N VAL A 608 18.03 38.70 -5.03
CA VAL A 608 16.57 38.75 -5.12
C VAL A 608 16.14 39.93 -5.98
N LYS A 609 15.44 39.69 -7.08
CA LYS A 609 15.01 40.74 -8.03
C LYS A 609 13.53 41.09 -7.94
N THR A 610 12.70 40.12 -7.71
CA THR A 610 11.24 40.30 -7.58
C THR A 610 10.71 39.51 -6.39
N ASP A 611 9.41 39.55 -6.17
CA ASP A 611 8.77 38.78 -5.11
C ASP A 611 8.96 37.25 -5.25
N LYS A 612 9.24 36.75 -6.45
CA LYS A 612 9.31 35.30 -6.74
C LYS A 612 10.59 34.86 -7.45
N GLU A 613 11.45 35.82 -7.86
CA GLU A 613 12.62 35.53 -8.68
C GLU A 613 13.91 36.09 -8.11
N VAL A 614 14.96 35.34 -8.31
CA VAL A 614 16.34 35.69 -8.00
C VAL A 614 17.17 35.72 -9.29
N GLU A 615 18.24 36.50 -9.29
CA GLU A 615 19.24 36.52 -10.36
C GLU A 615 20.48 35.74 -9.92
N PHE A 616 20.87 34.77 -10.73
CA PHE A 616 22.07 33.97 -10.57
C PHE A 616 22.76 33.79 -11.93
N GLU A 617 24.06 34.07 -12.00
CA GLU A 617 24.86 34.01 -13.24
C GLU A 617 24.22 34.82 -14.41
N GLY A 618 23.64 35.99 -14.09
CA GLY A 618 23.03 36.88 -15.08
C GLY A 618 21.68 36.43 -15.61
N LYS A 619 21.10 35.31 -15.12
CA LYS A 619 19.78 34.80 -15.48
C LYS A 619 18.79 34.91 -14.32
N ARG A 620 17.50 35.08 -14.65
CA ARG A 620 16.43 35.07 -13.66
C ARG A 620 15.94 33.65 -13.43
N TRP A 621 15.75 33.29 -12.17
CA TRP A 621 15.34 32.00 -11.71
C TRP A 621 14.25 32.09 -10.63
N ARG A 622 13.31 31.17 -10.63
CA ARG A 622 12.56 30.84 -9.41
C ARG A 622 13.44 30.00 -8.49
N LEU A 623 13.28 30.14 -7.19
CA LEU A 623 14.19 29.55 -6.21
C LEU A 623 14.29 28.01 -6.29
N THR A 624 13.16 27.31 -6.45
CA THR A 624 13.15 25.85 -6.52
C THR A 624 13.83 25.28 -7.78
N PRO A 625 13.60 25.79 -8.99
CA PRO A 625 14.38 25.39 -10.17
C PRO A 625 15.88 25.66 -10.04
N LEU A 626 16.26 26.80 -9.48
CA LEU A 626 17.68 27.12 -9.23
C LEU A 626 18.29 26.13 -8.23
N THR A 627 17.60 25.84 -7.14
CA THR A 627 18.05 24.84 -6.16
C THR A 627 18.29 23.47 -6.79
N ARG A 628 17.39 23.03 -7.65
CA ARG A 628 17.55 21.75 -8.37
C ARG A 628 18.79 21.73 -9.25
N GLU A 629 19.01 22.80 -10.00
CA GLU A 629 20.17 22.94 -10.87
C GLU A 629 21.49 22.94 -10.07
N LEU A 630 21.55 23.69 -8.97
CA LEU A 630 22.74 23.76 -8.11
C LEU A 630 23.01 22.44 -7.40
N CYS A 631 21.97 21.74 -6.91
CA CYS A 631 22.13 20.43 -6.32
C CYS A 631 22.68 19.40 -7.33
N ARG A 632 22.30 19.49 -8.60
CA ARG A 632 22.89 18.65 -9.66
C ARG A 632 24.36 19.00 -9.91
N ARG A 633 24.71 20.30 -10.02
CA ARG A 633 26.08 20.73 -10.24
C ARG A 633 27.04 20.32 -9.11
N LEU A 634 26.53 20.26 -7.87
CA LEU A 634 27.33 19.92 -6.67
C LEU A 634 27.25 18.43 -6.29
N ASP A 635 26.65 17.59 -7.11
CA ASP A 635 26.40 16.15 -6.82
C ASP A 635 25.68 15.92 -5.48
N LYS A 636 24.75 16.83 -5.15
CA LYS A 636 23.86 16.78 -3.97
C LYS A 636 22.41 16.49 -4.34
N ALA A 637 22.18 15.91 -5.53
CA ALA A 637 20.83 15.60 -6.00
C ALA A 637 20.14 14.57 -5.11
N SER A 638 18.90 14.84 -4.72
CA SER A 638 18.06 13.87 -4.01
C SER A 638 17.51 12.83 -4.99
N LYS A 639 17.29 11.59 -4.53
CA LYS A 639 16.71 10.51 -5.35
C LYS A 639 15.35 10.86 -5.98
N SER A 640 14.58 11.74 -5.35
CA SER A 640 13.25 12.16 -5.85
C SER A 640 13.28 13.42 -6.73
N GLU A 641 14.42 14.11 -6.81
CA GLU A 641 14.57 15.45 -7.44
C GLU A 641 13.51 16.49 -7.01
N SER A 642 12.86 16.26 -5.88
CA SER A 642 11.85 17.14 -5.31
C SER A 642 12.50 18.06 -4.26
N TYR A 643 12.45 19.37 -4.51
CA TYR A 643 13.08 20.38 -3.64
C TYR A 643 12.05 21.41 -3.19
N ASN A 644 12.16 21.84 -1.93
CA ASN A 644 11.56 23.08 -1.46
C ASN A 644 12.68 24.13 -1.40
N GLY A 645 12.76 25.01 -2.39
CA GLY A 645 13.85 25.97 -2.52
C GLY A 645 14.15 26.76 -1.23
N ALA A 646 13.12 27.16 -0.47
CA ALA A 646 13.29 27.91 0.77
C ALA A 646 14.09 27.18 1.86
N GLN A 647 14.22 25.87 1.81
CA GLN A 647 15.02 25.09 2.77
C GLN A 647 16.51 25.08 2.46
N TYR A 648 16.90 25.46 1.24
CA TYR A 648 18.26 25.37 0.71
C TYR A 648 18.96 26.73 0.57
N TRP A 649 18.28 27.80 0.99
CA TRP A 649 18.82 29.15 0.93
C TRP A 649 18.66 29.86 2.28
N GLU A 650 19.59 30.71 2.59
CA GLU A 650 19.62 31.49 3.84
C GLU A 650 19.87 32.95 3.59
N TYR A 651 19.42 33.76 4.52
CA TYR A 651 19.73 35.19 4.61
C TYR A 651 20.11 35.50 6.04
N ASP A 652 21.27 36.15 6.22
CA ASP A 652 21.83 36.53 7.52
C ASP A 652 21.95 35.35 8.51
N GLY A 653 22.32 34.16 7.99
CA GLY A 653 22.49 32.92 8.75
C GLY A 653 21.19 32.15 9.08
N GLU A 654 20.02 32.64 8.67
CA GLU A 654 18.75 31.98 8.87
C GLU A 654 18.18 31.44 7.55
N LYS A 655 17.70 30.19 7.57
CA LYS A 655 17.05 29.59 6.39
C LYS A 655 15.79 30.37 6.02
N LEU A 656 15.60 30.63 4.72
CA LEU A 656 14.39 31.31 4.23
C LEU A 656 13.10 30.61 4.64
N TYR A 657 13.14 29.29 4.80
CA TYR A 657 12.02 28.50 5.29
C TYR A 657 11.62 28.83 6.75
N SER A 658 12.60 29.20 7.59
CA SER A 658 12.36 29.59 8.99
C SER A 658 11.82 31.00 9.10
N LEU A 659 12.11 31.85 8.10
CA LEU A 659 11.64 33.24 8.02
C LEU A 659 10.19 33.36 7.50
N MET A 660 9.63 32.28 6.91
CA MET A 660 8.26 32.21 6.40
C MET A 660 7.27 31.92 7.51
#